data_e0e2f3f5c5b4a0572477ed3d57a61bbd
#
_entry.id   e0e2f3f5c5b4a0572477ed3d57a61bbd
#
_cell.length_a   1.000
_cell.length_b   1.000
_cell.length_c   1.000
_cell.angle_alpha   90.00
_cell.angle_beta   90.00
_cell.angle_gamma   90.00
#
_symmetry.space_group_name_H-M   'P 1'
#
loop_
_entity.id
_entity.type
_entity.pdbx_description
1 polymer ?
#
loop_
_entity_poly.entity_id
_entity_poly.type
_entity_poly.pdbx_seq_one_letter_code
_entity_poly.pdbx_strand_id
1 'polypeptide(L)'
;MVQSSVLGFPRMGKLRDLKKATEAYWGGKISREELLAEGKRLRLEHWKIQKAAGVTQIPSNDFAFYDQVLAQSQLFGVIPERYSKYNLDPLDEYFAMGRGLQKDGVDVPALEMVKWFDSNYHYVKPALQDNQVFKLDANPKPVVEFNEAKEAGIITRPVLLGPVSYLALGKADRGQTVDPIDKLSDLLPIYVDLLAQLKAAGAEDVQIDEPVLVFDLPAKVKAAFKPAYEKLGSLGAQAPRLTVATYFGDIVHNIDVLPALHNVHSIHVDLVRNPEQLDTVVAALGPNQVLSAGVVDGRNIWKTNYKAAIEKVEAAIQKLGKDRVIVATSSSLLHVPHTLASEKNLDPEVADWFSFAVEKVSEVVVIAKAVTEGPSSVAAELEANAKSVQSRATSKRTNDPHVKARQAAVTPEMHNRLSPFETRIQKQTDHIKLPLFPTTTIGSFPQTGEIRKQRNLFTKGEITAEQYEQFIKDEIKMVVEEQEKLGLDVLVHGEPERNDMVQYFGERLTGYTFTEKAWVQSYGSRCVRPPIIYGDISRPAPMTVKESQYAVSISSKPMKGMLTGPITCLRWSFPSQQAQQLALALRDEVIDLEKAGVSVIQVDEPALREGLPLRKGSERDAYIKWAVDAFKLSTAGVTDATQIHSHFCYSEFQDFFYAIEALDADVLSIENSKSDAKLLEVFKAKDYPRHIGPGVYDIHSPRVPSEQEMKERIEQMLVHLDPKKLWINPDCGLKTRGWEETRASLSNMVSAAKFFRERYAS
;
A
#
# COMPACT_ATOMS: atom_id res chain seq x y z
N MET A 1 6.22 -37.20 6.46
CA MET A 1 7.16 -36.15 6.02
C MET A 1 6.44 -34.83 6.10
N VAL A 2 7.00 -33.83 6.77
CA VAL A 2 6.39 -32.49 6.82
C VAL A 2 6.43 -31.85 5.43
N GLN A 3 5.29 -31.40 4.92
CA GLN A 3 5.19 -30.79 3.61
C GLN A 3 5.65 -29.33 3.64
N SER A 4 6.11 -28.83 2.48
CA SER A 4 6.44 -27.44 2.23
C SER A 4 5.42 -26.81 1.31
N SER A 5 4.97 -25.58 1.59
CA SER A 5 3.87 -24.92 0.90
C SER A 5 4.17 -23.46 0.61
N VAL A 6 3.85 -23.01 -0.60
CA VAL A 6 3.86 -21.60 -1.01
C VAL A 6 2.43 -21.17 -1.30
N LEU A 7 1.99 -20.04 -0.74
CA LEU A 7 0.59 -19.59 -0.87
C LEU A 7 0.31 -18.85 -2.18
N GLY A 8 1.33 -18.38 -2.85
CA GLY A 8 1.25 -17.68 -4.14
C GLY A 8 2.62 -17.08 -4.49
N PHE A 9 2.84 -16.74 -5.76
CA PHE A 9 4.13 -16.28 -6.29
C PHE A 9 3.99 -14.94 -7.04
N PRO A 10 5.05 -14.10 -7.14
CA PRO A 10 4.99 -12.84 -7.88
C PRO A 10 4.68 -13.05 -9.38
N ARG A 11 3.74 -12.26 -9.92
CA ARG A 11 3.20 -12.43 -11.28
C ARG A 11 3.99 -11.69 -12.34
N MET A 12 4.64 -10.58 -11.97
CA MET A 12 5.20 -9.62 -12.92
C MET A 12 6.40 -10.15 -13.70
N GLY A 13 6.96 -11.28 -13.30
CA GLY A 13 8.20 -11.80 -13.84
C GLY A 13 9.43 -11.03 -13.35
N LYS A 14 10.61 -11.56 -13.66
CA LYS A 14 11.89 -11.06 -13.18
C LYS A 14 12.18 -9.59 -13.57
N LEU A 15 11.77 -9.18 -14.78
CA LEU A 15 12.03 -7.87 -15.36
C LEU A 15 10.75 -7.09 -15.68
N ARG A 16 9.67 -7.34 -14.96
CA ARG A 16 8.32 -6.81 -15.22
C ARG A 16 7.79 -7.23 -16.58
N ASP A 17 8.00 -8.50 -16.93
CA ASP A 17 7.66 -9.07 -18.22
C ASP A 17 6.16 -8.98 -18.47
N LEU A 18 5.33 -9.33 -17.50
CA LEU A 18 3.87 -9.22 -17.57
C LEU A 18 3.42 -7.77 -17.78
N LYS A 19 4.02 -6.81 -17.07
CA LYS A 19 3.72 -5.39 -17.28
C LYS A 19 3.95 -4.97 -18.73
N LYS A 20 5.11 -5.31 -19.28
CA LYS A 20 5.49 -4.95 -20.65
C LYS A 20 4.53 -5.55 -21.67
N ALA A 21 4.20 -6.83 -21.52
CA ALA A 21 3.27 -7.53 -22.41
C ALA A 21 1.85 -6.94 -22.30
N THR A 22 1.35 -6.72 -21.11
CA THR A 22 0.01 -6.16 -20.89
C THR A 22 -0.13 -4.75 -21.48
N GLU A 23 0.85 -3.89 -21.25
CA GLU A 23 0.85 -2.52 -21.80
C GLU A 23 1.05 -2.51 -23.33
N ALA A 24 1.82 -3.45 -23.89
CA ALA A 24 1.96 -3.63 -25.33
C ALA A 24 0.64 -4.07 -25.97
N TYR A 25 -0.11 -4.97 -25.33
CA TYR A 25 -1.44 -5.38 -25.76
C TYR A 25 -2.43 -4.20 -25.75
N TRP A 26 -2.50 -3.45 -24.67
CA TRP A 26 -3.36 -2.26 -24.59
C TRP A 26 -3.02 -1.20 -25.62
N GLY A 27 -1.74 -1.11 -25.98
CA GLY A 27 -1.25 -0.23 -27.05
C GLY A 27 -1.38 -0.79 -28.46
N GLY A 28 -1.98 -1.97 -28.65
CA GLY A 28 -2.15 -2.62 -29.95
C GLY A 28 -0.85 -3.09 -30.60
N LYS A 29 0.23 -3.28 -29.83
CA LYS A 29 1.55 -3.69 -30.33
C LYS A 29 1.73 -5.20 -30.38
N ILE A 30 0.98 -5.95 -29.61
CA ILE A 30 0.93 -7.42 -29.62
C ILE A 30 -0.52 -7.90 -29.66
N SER A 31 -0.72 -9.11 -30.17
CA SER A 31 -2.03 -9.75 -30.23
C SER A 31 -2.47 -10.31 -28.88
N ARG A 32 -3.74 -10.71 -28.80
CA ARG A 32 -4.32 -11.44 -27.68
C ARG A 32 -3.57 -12.75 -27.40
N GLU A 33 -3.29 -13.50 -28.47
CA GLU A 33 -2.58 -14.78 -28.42
C GLU A 33 -1.17 -14.63 -27.86
N GLU A 34 -0.46 -13.57 -28.28
CA GLU A 34 0.89 -13.24 -27.79
C GLU A 34 0.86 -12.90 -26.29
N LEU A 35 -0.14 -12.14 -25.81
CA LEU A 35 -0.29 -11.85 -24.38
C LEU A 35 -0.58 -13.12 -23.57
N LEU A 36 -1.50 -13.97 -24.07
CA LEU A 36 -1.85 -15.24 -23.40
C LEU A 36 -0.65 -16.20 -23.37
N ALA A 37 0.14 -16.26 -24.45
CA ALA A 37 1.37 -17.05 -24.51
C ALA A 37 2.42 -16.57 -23.49
N GLU A 38 2.59 -15.26 -23.34
CA GLU A 38 3.49 -14.71 -22.32
C GLU A 38 3.03 -15.04 -20.90
N GLY A 39 1.72 -14.97 -20.63
CA GLY A 39 1.15 -15.40 -19.36
C GLY A 39 1.43 -16.87 -19.07
N LYS A 40 1.24 -17.76 -20.06
CA LYS A 40 1.57 -19.19 -19.96
C LYS A 40 3.06 -19.43 -19.70
N ARG A 41 3.93 -18.72 -20.41
CA ARG A 41 5.40 -18.78 -20.21
C ARG A 41 5.79 -18.43 -18.78
N LEU A 42 5.24 -17.33 -18.24
CA LEU A 42 5.52 -16.88 -16.87
C LEU A 42 5.04 -17.89 -15.83
N ARG A 43 3.81 -18.41 -15.96
CA ARG A 43 3.30 -19.44 -15.05
C ARG A 43 4.21 -20.67 -15.03
N LEU A 44 4.59 -21.16 -16.20
CA LEU A 44 5.46 -22.32 -16.32
C LEU A 44 6.84 -22.07 -15.67
N GLU A 45 7.43 -20.89 -15.84
CA GLU A 45 8.67 -20.49 -15.21
C GLU A 45 8.52 -20.50 -13.67
N HIS A 46 7.46 -19.93 -13.15
CA HIS A 46 7.19 -19.85 -11.70
C HIS A 46 6.99 -21.23 -11.08
N TRP A 47 6.28 -22.14 -11.74
CA TRP A 47 6.13 -23.52 -11.26
C TRP A 47 7.44 -24.31 -11.29
N LYS A 48 8.24 -24.13 -12.33
CA LYS A 48 9.57 -24.79 -12.44
C LYS A 48 10.52 -24.34 -11.35
N ILE A 49 10.54 -23.05 -11.00
CA ILE A 49 11.35 -22.50 -9.90
C ILE A 49 10.99 -23.22 -8.59
N GLN A 50 9.71 -23.30 -8.27
CA GLN A 50 9.24 -23.89 -7.02
C GLN A 50 9.47 -25.42 -6.99
N LYS A 51 9.23 -26.11 -8.11
CA LYS A 51 9.53 -27.54 -8.23
C LYS A 51 11.00 -27.83 -8.07
N ALA A 52 11.86 -27.06 -8.73
CA ALA A 52 13.33 -27.24 -8.63
C ALA A 52 13.84 -27.01 -7.20
N ALA A 53 13.23 -26.12 -6.45
CA ALA A 53 13.53 -25.91 -5.04
C ALA A 53 13.07 -27.07 -4.13
N GLY A 54 12.12 -27.90 -4.58
CA GLY A 54 11.58 -29.03 -3.81
C GLY A 54 10.31 -28.71 -3.02
N VAL A 55 9.58 -27.66 -3.40
CA VAL A 55 8.25 -27.36 -2.79
C VAL A 55 7.28 -28.49 -3.08
N THR A 56 6.57 -28.96 -2.05
CA THR A 56 5.60 -30.06 -2.19
C THR A 56 4.21 -29.58 -2.59
N GLN A 57 3.80 -28.38 -2.14
CA GLN A 57 2.52 -27.78 -2.49
C GLN A 57 2.75 -26.46 -3.25
N ILE A 58 2.76 -26.53 -4.58
CA ILE A 58 2.99 -25.42 -5.50
C ILE A 58 1.64 -24.79 -5.89
N PRO A 59 1.45 -23.47 -5.77
CA PRO A 59 0.21 -22.82 -6.15
C PRO A 59 0.01 -22.76 -7.67
N SER A 60 -1.24 -22.81 -8.12
CA SER A 60 -1.70 -22.36 -9.44
C SER A 60 -2.96 -21.51 -9.27
N ASN A 61 -3.39 -20.83 -10.33
CA ASN A 61 -4.48 -19.84 -10.28
C ASN A 61 -4.19 -18.62 -9.35
N ASP A 62 -2.95 -18.50 -8.86
CA ASP A 62 -2.42 -17.30 -8.20
C ASP A 62 -1.99 -16.22 -9.20
N PHE A 63 -1.88 -16.56 -10.47
CA PHE A 63 -1.58 -15.67 -11.58
C PHE A 63 -2.85 -14.93 -12.07
N ALA A 64 -2.72 -13.64 -12.36
CA ALA A 64 -3.76 -12.85 -13.02
C ALA A 64 -3.09 -11.74 -13.88
N PHE A 65 -3.68 -11.42 -15.04
CA PHE A 65 -3.17 -10.35 -15.92
C PHE A 65 -3.33 -8.95 -15.32
N TYR A 66 -4.35 -8.74 -14.47
CA TYR A 66 -4.62 -7.48 -13.80
C TYR A 66 -4.79 -7.64 -12.30
N ASP A 67 -5.83 -8.39 -11.86
CA ASP A 67 -6.17 -8.64 -10.46
C ASP A 67 -6.85 -10.00 -10.27
N GLN A 68 -6.52 -10.69 -9.18
CA GLN A 68 -7.04 -12.03 -8.90
C GLN A 68 -8.52 -12.03 -8.50
N VAL A 69 -8.97 -10.99 -7.79
CA VAL A 69 -10.38 -10.89 -7.36
C VAL A 69 -11.25 -10.56 -8.56
N LEU A 70 -10.78 -9.70 -9.45
CA LEU A 70 -11.44 -9.42 -10.72
C LEU A 70 -11.48 -10.66 -11.61
N ALA A 71 -10.40 -11.46 -11.67
CA ALA A 71 -10.38 -12.71 -12.42
C ALA A 71 -11.43 -13.71 -11.88
N GLN A 72 -11.61 -13.76 -10.56
CA GLN A 72 -12.65 -14.59 -9.95
C GLN A 72 -14.05 -14.03 -10.20
N SER A 73 -14.23 -12.72 -10.24
CA SER A 73 -15.51 -12.09 -10.63
C SER A 73 -15.90 -12.49 -12.05
N GLN A 74 -14.96 -12.44 -12.99
CA GLN A 74 -15.20 -12.90 -14.36
C GLN A 74 -15.49 -14.41 -14.41
N LEU A 75 -14.74 -15.23 -13.68
CA LEU A 75 -14.95 -16.68 -13.57
C LEU A 75 -16.37 -17.03 -13.13
N PHE A 76 -16.97 -16.21 -12.28
CA PHE A 76 -18.31 -16.43 -11.73
C PHE A 76 -19.43 -15.64 -12.44
N GLY A 77 -19.10 -14.94 -13.54
CA GLY A 77 -20.07 -14.14 -14.30
C GLY A 77 -20.55 -12.88 -13.57
N VAL A 78 -19.77 -12.36 -12.63
CA VAL A 78 -20.06 -11.10 -11.93
C VAL A 78 -19.54 -9.95 -12.78
N ILE A 79 -20.32 -9.60 -13.80
CA ILE A 79 -20.02 -8.59 -14.81
C ILE A 79 -21.17 -7.59 -14.84
N PRO A 80 -20.99 -6.35 -14.33
CA PRO A 80 -22.04 -5.34 -14.37
C PRO A 80 -22.54 -5.04 -15.80
N GLU A 81 -23.82 -4.78 -15.94
CA GLU A 81 -24.49 -4.56 -17.24
C GLU A 81 -23.83 -3.45 -18.07
N ARG A 82 -23.27 -2.43 -17.41
CA ARG A 82 -22.56 -1.35 -18.11
C ARG A 82 -21.34 -1.80 -18.92
N TYR A 83 -20.79 -3.00 -18.64
CA TYR A 83 -19.71 -3.64 -19.42
C TYR A 83 -20.29 -4.70 -20.38
N SER A 84 -21.12 -5.63 -19.89
CA SER A 84 -21.62 -6.76 -20.68
C SER A 84 -22.45 -6.34 -21.90
N LYS A 85 -23.10 -5.17 -21.86
CA LYS A 85 -23.87 -4.62 -22.99
C LYS A 85 -23.03 -4.38 -24.25
N TYR A 86 -21.70 -4.26 -24.14
CA TYR A 86 -20.82 -4.01 -25.28
C TYR A 86 -20.34 -5.29 -25.97
N ASN A 87 -20.59 -6.46 -25.40
CA ASN A 87 -20.16 -7.76 -25.94
C ASN A 87 -18.68 -7.79 -26.36
N LEU A 88 -17.80 -7.26 -25.51
CA LEU A 88 -16.37 -7.27 -25.72
C LEU A 88 -15.82 -8.70 -25.70
N ASP A 89 -14.63 -8.90 -26.30
CA ASP A 89 -13.85 -10.11 -26.04
C ASP A 89 -13.65 -10.27 -24.50
N PRO A 90 -13.73 -11.48 -23.95
CA PRO A 90 -13.62 -11.67 -22.50
C PRO A 90 -12.37 -11.07 -21.87
N LEU A 91 -11.23 -11.05 -22.57
CA LEU A 91 -10.01 -10.44 -22.07
C LEU A 91 -10.10 -8.91 -22.06
N ASP A 92 -10.71 -8.31 -23.10
CA ASP A 92 -10.94 -6.86 -23.17
C ASP A 92 -12.00 -6.41 -22.16
N GLU A 93 -13.04 -7.20 -21.94
CA GLU A 93 -14.04 -6.96 -20.87
C GLU A 93 -13.39 -6.98 -19.49
N TYR A 94 -12.53 -7.96 -19.22
CA TYR A 94 -11.75 -8.06 -17.99
C TYR A 94 -10.88 -6.79 -17.76
N PHE A 95 -10.18 -6.32 -18.80
CA PHE A 95 -9.39 -5.10 -18.69
C PHE A 95 -10.27 -3.85 -18.60
N ALA A 96 -11.40 -3.80 -19.29
CA ALA A 96 -12.35 -2.69 -19.18
C ALA A 96 -12.89 -2.54 -17.76
N MET A 97 -13.21 -3.64 -17.09
CA MET A 97 -13.60 -3.62 -15.68
C MET A 97 -12.48 -3.14 -14.76
N GLY A 98 -11.23 -3.53 -15.02
CA GLY A 98 -10.07 -3.17 -14.18
C GLY A 98 -9.59 -1.73 -14.34
N ARG A 99 -9.57 -1.21 -15.58
CA ARG A 99 -8.92 0.08 -15.89
C ARG A 99 -9.82 1.10 -16.60
N GLY A 100 -11.07 0.75 -16.90
CA GLY A 100 -11.93 1.51 -17.78
C GLY A 100 -11.54 1.36 -19.27
N LEU A 101 -12.45 1.74 -20.14
CA LEU A 101 -12.24 1.75 -21.59
C LEU A 101 -12.96 2.93 -22.23
N GLN A 102 -12.23 3.74 -23.01
CA GLN A 102 -12.78 4.81 -23.85
C GLN A 102 -12.19 4.66 -25.24
N LYS A 103 -12.84 3.86 -26.08
CA LYS A 103 -12.38 3.53 -27.43
C LYS A 103 -13.50 2.89 -28.23
N ASP A 104 -13.58 3.14 -29.53
CA ASP A 104 -14.45 2.47 -30.51
C ASP A 104 -15.95 2.42 -30.09
N GLY A 105 -16.45 3.53 -29.53
CA GLY A 105 -17.84 3.66 -29.09
C GLY A 105 -18.12 3.07 -27.69
N VAL A 106 -17.12 2.51 -27.03
CA VAL A 106 -17.20 2.09 -25.63
C VAL A 106 -16.71 3.24 -24.74
N ASP A 107 -17.50 3.59 -23.74
CA ASP A 107 -17.12 4.57 -22.72
C ASP A 107 -17.59 4.06 -21.34
N VAL A 108 -16.66 3.43 -20.62
CA VAL A 108 -16.91 2.87 -19.28
C VAL A 108 -15.78 3.19 -18.33
N PRO A 109 -16.09 3.66 -17.10
CA PRO A 109 -15.07 3.82 -16.05
C PRO A 109 -14.67 2.45 -15.47
N ALA A 110 -13.50 2.39 -14.85
CA ALA A 110 -13.08 1.22 -14.06
C ALA A 110 -14.04 0.95 -12.88
N LEU A 111 -14.05 -0.30 -12.42
CA LEU A 111 -14.62 -0.65 -11.12
C LEU A 111 -13.81 -0.02 -9.98
N GLU A 112 -14.39 0.01 -8.79
CA GLU A 112 -13.71 0.52 -7.61
C GLU A 112 -12.54 -0.37 -7.22
N MET A 113 -11.39 0.26 -7.00
CA MET A 113 -10.18 -0.39 -6.55
C MET A 113 -9.83 0.08 -5.14
N VAL A 114 -9.50 -0.86 -4.27
CA VAL A 114 -9.14 -0.60 -2.87
C VAL A 114 -7.95 -1.45 -2.44
N LYS A 115 -7.33 -1.10 -1.33
CA LYS A 115 -6.21 -1.86 -0.77
C LYS A 115 -6.60 -3.29 -0.44
N TRP A 116 -5.70 -4.21 -0.76
CA TRP A 116 -5.73 -5.59 -0.30
C TRP A 116 -5.21 -5.63 1.13
N PHE A 117 -6.11 -5.55 2.10
CA PHE A 117 -5.79 -5.48 3.53
C PHE A 117 -4.87 -4.28 3.85
N ASP A 118 -3.81 -4.50 4.61
CA ASP A 118 -2.79 -3.49 4.92
C ASP A 118 -1.55 -3.57 4.00
N SER A 119 -1.67 -4.28 2.86
CA SER A 119 -0.60 -4.41 1.86
C SER A 119 -0.57 -3.22 0.89
N ASN A 120 0.50 -3.12 0.08
CA ASN A 120 0.59 -2.14 -1.01
C ASN A 120 -0.15 -2.58 -2.28
N TYR A 121 -0.66 -3.81 -2.31
CA TYR A 121 -1.46 -4.31 -3.42
C TYR A 121 -2.90 -3.81 -3.32
N HIS A 122 -3.52 -3.52 -4.47
CA HIS A 122 -4.91 -3.10 -4.57
C HIS A 122 -5.68 -4.09 -5.44
N TYR A 123 -6.86 -4.46 -4.99
CA TYR A 123 -7.77 -5.32 -5.72
C TYR A 123 -8.98 -4.54 -6.23
N VAL A 124 -9.62 -5.08 -7.26
CA VAL A 124 -10.86 -4.55 -7.82
C VAL A 124 -12.04 -5.19 -7.08
N LYS A 125 -12.89 -4.36 -6.45
CA LYS A 125 -14.04 -4.85 -5.68
C LYS A 125 -15.05 -5.56 -6.57
N PRO A 126 -15.51 -6.77 -6.21
CA PRO A 126 -16.68 -7.37 -6.83
C PRO A 126 -17.89 -6.44 -6.73
N ALA A 127 -18.52 -6.13 -7.87
CA ALA A 127 -19.68 -5.25 -7.95
C ALA A 127 -20.93 -6.06 -8.29
N LEU A 128 -21.79 -6.31 -7.30
CA LEU A 128 -22.95 -7.20 -7.42
C LEU A 128 -24.21 -6.42 -7.75
N GLN A 129 -25.09 -7.03 -8.53
CA GLN A 129 -26.40 -6.51 -8.85
C GLN A 129 -27.48 -7.13 -7.94
N ASP A 130 -28.59 -6.43 -7.75
CA ASP A 130 -29.73 -6.93 -6.94
C ASP A 130 -30.24 -8.28 -7.47
N ASN A 131 -30.27 -8.43 -8.80
CA ASN A 131 -30.66 -9.66 -9.51
C ASN A 131 -29.44 -10.49 -9.97
N GLN A 132 -28.32 -10.44 -9.26
CA GLN A 132 -27.10 -11.15 -9.62
C GLN A 132 -27.35 -12.64 -9.84
N VAL A 133 -27.00 -13.13 -11.03
CA VAL A 133 -26.94 -14.54 -11.37
C VAL A 133 -25.47 -14.93 -11.49
N PHE A 134 -25.07 -15.97 -10.77
CA PHE A 134 -23.73 -16.53 -10.90
C PHE A 134 -23.71 -17.63 -11.96
N LYS A 135 -22.65 -17.64 -12.75
CA LYS A 135 -22.43 -18.63 -13.79
C LYS A 135 -20.95 -18.96 -13.89
N LEU A 136 -20.59 -20.21 -13.75
CA LEU A 136 -19.22 -20.66 -13.97
C LEU A 136 -18.83 -20.49 -15.44
N ASP A 137 -17.64 -19.97 -15.69
CA ASP A 137 -17.06 -19.94 -17.04
C ASP A 137 -17.01 -21.37 -17.62
N ALA A 138 -17.31 -21.52 -18.91
CA ALA A 138 -17.29 -22.81 -19.60
C ALA A 138 -15.90 -23.48 -19.61
N ASN A 139 -14.83 -22.65 -19.55
CA ASN A 139 -13.44 -23.09 -19.45
C ASN A 139 -12.82 -22.47 -18.19
N PRO A 140 -13.11 -22.99 -16.99
CA PRO A 140 -12.72 -22.35 -15.75
C PRO A 140 -11.19 -22.19 -15.67
N LYS A 141 -10.72 -20.97 -15.55
CA LYS A 141 -9.29 -20.63 -15.47
C LYS A 141 -8.53 -21.51 -14.46
N PRO A 142 -9.03 -21.81 -13.24
CA PRO A 142 -8.32 -22.69 -12.30
C PRO A 142 -8.06 -24.09 -12.86
N VAL A 143 -9.02 -24.65 -13.61
CA VAL A 143 -8.90 -25.97 -14.27
C VAL A 143 -7.90 -25.91 -15.42
N VAL A 144 -7.97 -24.85 -16.24
CA VAL A 144 -7.04 -24.64 -17.36
C VAL A 144 -5.60 -24.54 -16.87
N GLU A 145 -5.31 -23.72 -15.86
CA GLU A 145 -3.96 -23.55 -15.33
C GLU A 145 -3.45 -24.79 -14.59
N PHE A 146 -4.32 -25.52 -13.90
CA PHE A 146 -3.97 -26.81 -13.31
C PHE A 146 -3.51 -27.81 -14.39
N ASN A 147 -4.26 -27.92 -15.49
CA ASN A 147 -3.91 -28.79 -16.60
C ASN A 147 -2.62 -28.37 -17.30
N GLU A 148 -2.40 -27.06 -17.50
CA GLU A 148 -1.12 -26.53 -18.04
C GLU A 148 0.08 -26.99 -17.17
N ALA A 149 -0.04 -26.90 -15.85
CA ALA A 149 1.02 -27.36 -14.93
C ALA A 149 1.21 -28.88 -14.99
N LYS A 150 0.11 -29.63 -15.01
CA LYS A 150 0.10 -31.11 -15.11
C LYS A 150 0.74 -31.60 -16.39
N GLU A 151 0.49 -30.97 -17.54
CA GLU A 151 1.16 -31.24 -18.81
C GLU A 151 2.68 -31.04 -18.72
N ALA A 152 3.13 -30.10 -17.92
CA ALA A 152 4.56 -29.88 -17.62
C ALA A 152 5.12 -30.82 -16.53
N GLY A 153 4.34 -31.81 -16.09
CA GLY A 153 4.72 -32.76 -15.06
C GLY A 153 4.74 -32.18 -13.65
N ILE A 154 3.96 -31.12 -13.40
CA ILE A 154 3.87 -30.44 -12.10
C ILE A 154 2.43 -30.50 -11.60
N ILE A 155 2.22 -31.18 -10.48
CA ILE A 155 0.92 -31.17 -9.81
C ILE A 155 0.86 -29.97 -8.89
N THR A 156 -0.09 -29.08 -9.12
CA THR A 156 -0.25 -27.85 -8.38
C THR A 156 -1.45 -27.91 -7.44
N ARG A 157 -1.52 -26.94 -6.52
CA ARG A 157 -2.64 -26.68 -5.65
C ARG A 157 -3.32 -25.38 -6.12
N PRO A 158 -4.46 -25.46 -6.83
CA PRO A 158 -5.21 -24.27 -7.25
C PRO A 158 -5.61 -23.40 -6.06
N VAL A 159 -5.51 -22.07 -6.22
CA VAL A 159 -5.87 -21.08 -5.22
C VAL A 159 -7.15 -20.36 -5.63
N LEU A 160 -8.13 -20.31 -4.74
CA LEU A 160 -9.40 -19.61 -4.92
C LEU A 160 -9.61 -18.65 -3.75
N LEU A 161 -10.15 -17.48 -3.99
CA LEU A 161 -10.69 -16.66 -2.90
C LEU A 161 -11.96 -17.33 -2.37
N GLY A 162 -12.09 -17.47 -1.07
CA GLY A 162 -13.19 -18.18 -0.44
C GLY A 162 -14.54 -17.46 -0.61
N PRO A 163 -15.65 -18.19 -0.58
CA PRO A 163 -16.97 -17.62 -0.87
C PRO A 163 -17.37 -16.52 0.11
N VAL A 164 -17.01 -16.64 1.39
CA VAL A 164 -17.33 -15.63 2.40
C VAL A 164 -16.46 -14.40 2.20
N SER A 165 -15.16 -14.55 2.02
CA SER A 165 -14.27 -13.43 1.73
C SER A 165 -14.60 -12.73 0.43
N TYR A 166 -14.90 -13.47 -0.64
CA TYR A 166 -15.27 -12.89 -1.93
C TYR A 166 -16.48 -11.95 -1.80
N LEU A 167 -17.53 -12.38 -1.12
CA LEU A 167 -18.73 -11.57 -0.91
C LEU A 167 -18.50 -10.44 0.09
N ALA A 168 -17.84 -10.71 1.21
CA ALA A 168 -17.58 -9.70 2.23
C ALA A 168 -16.67 -8.55 1.74
N LEU A 169 -15.79 -8.81 0.77
CA LEU A 169 -14.94 -7.82 0.11
C LEU A 169 -15.62 -7.13 -1.09
N GLY A 170 -16.80 -7.59 -1.49
CA GLY A 170 -17.63 -7.02 -2.54
C GLY A 170 -18.48 -5.85 -2.08
N LYS A 171 -19.26 -5.32 -3.00
CA LYS A 171 -20.27 -4.28 -2.74
C LYS A 171 -21.41 -4.36 -3.73
N ALA A 172 -22.52 -3.67 -3.44
CA ALA A 172 -23.53 -3.38 -4.45
C ALA A 172 -22.94 -2.51 -5.58
N ASP A 173 -23.30 -2.79 -6.81
CA ASP A 173 -22.95 -1.95 -7.95
C ASP A 173 -23.71 -0.60 -7.89
N ARG A 174 -23.34 0.35 -8.74
CA ARG A 174 -23.98 1.68 -8.79
C ARG A 174 -25.49 1.55 -9.03
N GLY A 175 -26.25 2.17 -8.13
CA GLY A 175 -27.72 2.11 -8.19
C GLY A 175 -28.36 0.81 -7.69
N GLN A 176 -27.56 -0.12 -7.20
CA GLN A 176 -28.01 -1.38 -6.58
C GLN A 176 -27.98 -1.25 -5.05
N THR A 177 -28.69 -2.12 -4.36
CA THR A 177 -28.86 -2.09 -2.89
C THR A 177 -28.50 -3.40 -2.20
N VAL A 178 -28.15 -4.43 -2.95
CA VAL A 178 -27.86 -5.77 -2.43
C VAL A 178 -26.71 -5.76 -1.42
N ASP A 179 -26.91 -6.42 -0.28
CA ASP A 179 -25.80 -6.81 0.57
C ASP A 179 -25.14 -8.06 -0.04
N PRO A 180 -23.87 -8.00 -0.47
CA PRO A 180 -23.24 -9.12 -1.15
C PRO A 180 -23.33 -10.45 -0.42
N ILE A 181 -23.27 -10.45 0.93
CA ILE A 181 -23.32 -11.68 1.73
C ILE A 181 -24.65 -12.42 1.61
N ASP A 182 -25.74 -11.73 1.24
CA ASP A 182 -27.04 -12.36 1.01
C ASP A 182 -27.07 -13.24 -0.26
N LYS A 183 -26.08 -13.09 -1.13
CA LYS A 183 -25.92 -13.91 -2.35
C LYS A 183 -25.13 -15.20 -2.11
N LEU A 184 -24.80 -15.55 -0.87
CA LEU A 184 -23.99 -16.72 -0.57
C LEU A 184 -24.64 -18.02 -1.08
N SER A 185 -25.94 -18.22 -0.84
CA SER A 185 -26.66 -19.42 -1.29
C SER A 185 -26.65 -19.61 -2.80
N ASP A 186 -26.67 -18.50 -3.55
CA ASP A 186 -26.66 -18.51 -5.00
C ASP A 186 -25.27 -18.78 -5.57
N LEU A 187 -24.23 -18.36 -4.85
CA LEU A 187 -22.81 -18.51 -5.23
C LEU A 187 -22.28 -19.92 -4.95
N LEU A 188 -22.67 -20.55 -3.86
CA LEU A 188 -22.10 -21.83 -3.40
C LEU A 188 -22.18 -22.96 -4.42
N PRO A 189 -23.28 -23.13 -5.22
CA PRO A 189 -23.33 -24.16 -6.28
C PRO A 189 -22.20 -24.01 -7.31
N ILE A 190 -21.74 -22.77 -7.59
CA ILE A 190 -20.64 -22.50 -8.53
C ILE A 190 -19.31 -23.01 -7.98
N TYR A 191 -19.04 -22.81 -6.67
CA TYR A 191 -17.86 -23.40 -6.04
C TYR A 191 -17.92 -24.93 -6.03
N VAL A 192 -19.06 -25.52 -5.75
CA VAL A 192 -19.24 -26.98 -5.75
C VAL A 192 -18.93 -27.56 -7.13
N ASP A 193 -19.46 -26.95 -8.20
CA ASP A 193 -19.16 -27.36 -9.58
C ASP A 193 -17.67 -27.21 -9.93
N LEU A 194 -17.08 -26.07 -9.60
CA LEU A 194 -15.65 -25.80 -9.82
C LEU A 194 -14.75 -26.82 -9.09
N LEU A 195 -15.03 -27.12 -7.82
CA LEU A 195 -14.28 -28.10 -7.05
C LEU A 195 -14.40 -29.50 -7.62
N ALA A 196 -15.59 -29.90 -8.08
CA ALA A 196 -15.79 -31.17 -8.76
C ALA A 196 -15.00 -31.27 -10.07
N GLN A 197 -14.97 -30.19 -10.88
CA GLN A 197 -14.16 -30.14 -12.11
C GLN A 197 -12.66 -30.20 -11.81
N LEU A 198 -12.17 -29.52 -10.79
CA LEU A 198 -10.77 -29.59 -10.35
C LEU A 198 -10.39 -31.02 -9.90
N LYS A 199 -11.26 -31.67 -9.13
CA LYS A 199 -11.06 -33.07 -8.73
C LYS A 199 -11.02 -34.01 -9.93
N ALA A 200 -11.94 -33.83 -10.87
CA ALA A 200 -11.97 -34.61 -12.11
C ALA A 200 -10.72 -34.38 -12.97
N ALA A 201 -10.15 -33.19 -12.99
CA ALA A 201 -8.87 -32.90 -13.63
C ALA A 201 -7.67 -33.56 -12.92
N GLY A 202 -7.83 -33.98 -11.67
CA GLY A 202 -6.81 -34.66 -10.85
C GLY A 202 -6.18 -33.80 -9.75
N ALA A 203 -6.77 -32.66 -9.42
CA ALA A 203 -6.32 -31.86 -8.28
C ALA A 203 -6.64 -32.60 -6.96
N GLU A 204 -5.62 -32.86 -6.18
CA GLU A 204 -5.73 -33.49 -4.86
C GLU A 204 -6.01 -32.47 -3.75
N ASP A 205 -5.46 -31.29 -3.87
CA ASP A 205 -5.54 -30.20 -2.91
C ASP A 205 -6.01 -28.90 -3.60
N VAL A 206 -6.80 -28.10 -2.90
CA VAL A 206 -7.20 -26.73 -3.30
C VAL A 206 -7.06 -25.82 -2.09
N GLN A 207 -6.45 -24.66 -2.31
CA GLN A 207 -6.38 -23.58 -1.31
C GLN A 207 -7.58 -22.66 -1.48
N ILE A 208 -8.27 -22.41 -0.38
CA ILE A 208 -9.39 -21.46 -0.29
C ILE A 208 -8.96 -20.32 0.65
N ASP A 209 -8.75 -19.14 0.10
CA ASP A 209 -8.31 -17.97 0.87
C ASP A 209 -9.51 -17.31 1.56
N GLU A 210 -9.54 -17.31 2.88
CA GLU A 210 -10.52 -16.61 3.70
C GLU A 210 -9.86 -15.55 4.59
N PRO A 211 -9.16 -14.58 3.99
CA PRO A 211 -8.40 -13.59 4.74
C PRO A 211 -9.28 -12.66 5.58
N VAL A 212 -10.58 -12.55 5.33
CA VAL A 212 -11.49 -11.73 6.16
C VAL A 212 -11.57 -12.21 7.61
N LEU A 213 -11.17 -13.46 7.90
CA LEU A 213 -11.11 -13.99 9.27
C LEU A 213 -10.18 -13.22 10.21
N VAL A 214 -9.31 -12.36 9.65
CA VAL A 214 -8.44 -11.48 10.47
C VAL A 214 -9.10 -10.13 10.82
N PHE A 215 -10.30 -9.85 10.31
CA PHE A 215 -11.05 -8.62 10.60
C PHE A 215 -11.97 -8.79 11.83
N ASP A 216 -12.45 -7.67 12.35
CA ASP A 216 -13.63 -7.63 13.22
C ASP A 216 -14.88 -7.90 12.37
N LEU A 217 -15.31 -9.15 12.32
CA LEU A 217 -16.39 -9.57 11.44
C LEU A 217 -17.78 -9.20 12.01
N PRO A 218 -18.66 -8.59 11.19
CA PRO A 218 -20.07 -8.51 11.49
C PRO A 218 -20.67 -9.91 11.74
N ALA A 219 -21.60 -10.03 12.67
CA ALA A 219 -22.23 -11.30 13.04
C ALA A 219 -22.81 -12.07 11.83
N LYS A 220 -23.38 -11.34 10.86
CA LYS A 220 -23.93 -11.90 9.63
C LYS A 220 -22.85 -12.58 8.77
N VAL A 221 -21.68 -11.93 8.60
CA VAL A 221 -20.54 -12.48 7.86
C VAL A 221 -19.97 -13.69 8.60
N LYS A 222 -19.84 -13.62 9.90
CA LYS A 222 -19.37 -14.73 10.73
C LYS A 222 -20.28 -15.96 10.62
N ALA A 223 -21.59 -15.74 10.67
CA ALA A 223 -22.58 -16.80 10.51
C ALA A 223 -22.57 -17.48 9.12
N ALA A 224 -22.07 -16.78 8.09
CA ALA A 224 -22.01 -17.28 6.72
C ALA A 224 -21.01 -18.44 6.52
N PHE A 225 -19.99 -18.57 7.37
CA PHE A 225 -18.99 -19.63 7.25
C PHE A 225 -19.60 -21.02 7.42
N LYS A 226 -20.55 -21.21 8.32
CA LYS A 226 -21.16 -22.53 8.57
C LYS A 226 -21.86 -23.07 7.32
N PRO A 227 -22.88 -22.42 6.74
CA PRO A 227 -23.56 -22.93 5.54
C PRO A 227 -22.60 -23.00 4.34
N ALA A 228 -21.61 -22.11 4.23
CA ALA A 228 -20.63 -22.17 3.15
C ALA A 228 -19.83 -23.48 3.19
N TYR A 229 -19.21 -23.80 4.32
CA TYR A 229 -18.31 -24.95 4.42
C TYR A 229 -19.06 -26.29 4.60
N GLU A 230 -20.27 -26.30 5.12
CA GLU A 230 -21.18 -27.45 5.03
C GLU A 230 -21.49 -27.79 3.57
N LYS A 231 -21.77 -26.77 2.75
CA LYS A 231 -22.06 -26.96 1.31
C LYS A 231 -20.82 -27.43 0.54
N LEU A 232 -19.64 -26.84 0.75
CA LEU A 232 -18.40 -27.27 0.11
C LEU A 232 -18.02 -28.69 0.52
N GLY A 233 -18.23 -29.06 1.79
CA GLY A 233 -18.00 -30.39 2.32
C GLY A 233 -18.98 -31.45 1.80
N SER A 234 -20.14 -31.06 1.22
CA SER A 234 -21.16 -31.99 0.72
C SER A 234 -20.68 -32.87 -0.42
N LEU A 235 -19.62 -32.51 -1.14
CA LEU A 235 -19.00 -33.31 -2.18
C LEU A 235 -18.29 -34.57 -1.63
N GLY A 236 -17.90 -34.57 -0.33
CA GLY A 236 -17.19 -35.70 0.26
C GLY A 236 -15.92 -36.09 -0.50
N ALA A 237 -15.78 -37.35 -0.87
CA ALA A 237 -14.63 -37.87 -1.61
C ALA A 237 -14.53 -37.31 -3.06
N GLN A 238 -15.57 -36.67 -3.58
CA GLN A 238 -15.58 -36.07 -4.92
C GLN A 238 -14.97 -34.65 -4.92
N ALA A 239 -14.62 -34.10 -3.74
CA ALA A 239 -13.87 -32.86 -3.62
C ALA A 239 -12.37 -33.12 -3.47
N PRO A 240 -11.50 -32.18 -3.90
CA PRO A 240 -10.12 -32.14 -3.42
C PRO A 240 -10.06 -31.82 -1.92
N ARG A 241 -8.94 -32.12 -1.27
CA ARG A 241 -8.71 -31.69 0.11
C ARG A 241 -8.62 -30.15 0.15
N LEU A 242 -9.38 -29.52 1.04
CA LEU A 242 -9.41 -28.06 1.15
C LEU A 242 -8.44 -27.58 2.22
N THR A 243 -7.62 -26.59 1.87
CA THR A 243 -6.85 -25.78 2.81
C THR A 243 -7.51 -24.41 2.92
N VAL A 244 -8.03 -24.03 4.07
CA VAL A 244 -8.48 -22.66 4.30
C VAL A 244 -7.27 -21.84 4.75
N ALA A 245 -6.95 -20.78 3.99
CA ALA A 245 -5.80 -19.93 4.26
C ALA A 245 -6.24 -18.56 4.79
N THR A 246 -5.64 -18.18 5.92
CA THR A 246 -5.78 -16.86 6.55
C THR A 246 -4.41 -16.23 6.65
N TYR A 247 -4.30 -14.92 6.47
CA TYR A 247 -3.02 -14.22 6.50
C TYR A 247 -3.18 -12.73 6.83
N PHE A 248 -2.07 -12.06 7.14
CA PHE A 248 -1.95 -10.65 7.53
C PHE A 248 -2.38 -10.30 8.96
N GLY A 249 -2.77 -11.27 9.75
CA GLY A 249 -3.19 -11.10 11.14
C GLY A 249 -3.48 -12.43 11.81
N ASP A 250 -4.01 -12.37 13.02
CA ASP A 250 -4.51 -13.55 13.75
C ASP A 250 -6.02 -13.74 13.57
N ILE A 251 -6.45 -14.97 13.82
CA ILE A 251 -7.86 -15.35 13.78
C ILE A 251 -8.45 -15.59 15.17
N VAL A 252 -7.75 -15.22 16.23
CA VAL A 252 -8.15 -15.50 17.62
C VAL A 252 -9.53 -14.91 17.95
N HIS A 253 -9.84 -13.73 17.44
CA HIS A 253 -11.13 -13.06 17.61
C HIS A 253 -12.31 -13.77 16.90
N ASN A 254 -11.98 -14.60 15.92
CA ASN A 254 -12.95 -15.37 15.15
C ASN A 254 -12.73 -16.88 15.30
N ILE A 255 -12.05 -17.29 16.37
CA ILE A 255 -11.69 -18.70 16.60
C ILE A 255 -12.93 -19.61 16.69
N ASP A 256 -14.08 -19.06 17.09
CA ASP A 256 -15.38 -19.71 17.14
C ASP A 256 -15.94 -20.07 15.75
N VAL A 257 -15.33 -19.59 14.66
CA VAL A 257 -15.65 -20.02 13.27
C VAL A 257 -15.00 -21.36 12.93
N LEU A 258 -13.89 -21.76 13.56
CA LEU A 258 -13.15 -22.98 13.20
C LEU A 258 -14.03 -24.25 13.27
N PRO A 259 -14.92 -24.45 14.23
CA PRO A 259 -15.83 -25.59 14.23
C PRO A 259 -16.70 -25.71 12.98
N ALA A 260 -17.04 -24.59 12.32
CA ALA A 260 -17.77 -24.58 11.05
C ALA A 260 -16.91 -25.09 9.88
N LEU A 261 -15.59 -25.12 10.02
CA LEU A 261 -14.62 -25.57 9.02
C LEU A 261 -14.24 -27.06 9.23
N HIS A 262 -15.05 -27.88 9.90
CA HIS A 262 -14.73 -29.27 10.26
C HIS A 262 -14.49 -30.18 9.03
N ASN A 263 -15.06 -29.86 7.87
CA ASN A 263 -14.86 -30.57 6.60
C ASN A 263 -13.58 -30.14 5.85
N VAL A 264 -12.84 -29.16 6.38
CA VAL A 264 -11.61 -28.68 5.77
C VAL A 264 -10.43 -29.53 6.24
N HIS A 265 -9.55 -29.92 5.30
CA HIS A 265 -8.37 -30.75 5.63
C HIS A 265 -7.33 -29.97 6.42
N SER A 266 -7.00 -28.74 6.03
CA SER A 266 -6.00 -27.95 6.74
C SER A 266 -6.40 -26.49 6.90
N ILE A 267 -5.92 -25.90 8.01
CA ILE A 267 -6.06 -24.47 8.32
C ILE A 267 -4.67 -23.85 8.27
N HIS A 268 -4.52 -22.81 7.46
CA HIS A 268 -3.28 -22.03 7.41
C HIS A 268 -3.44 -20.76 8.22
N VAL A 269 -2.40 -20.43 9.03
CA VAL A 269 -2.30 -19.20 9.82
C VAL A 269 -0.94 -18.54 9.68
N ASP A 270 -0.92 -17.21 9.78
CA ASP A 270 0.25 -16.36 9.69
C ASP A 270 0.95 -16.28 11.06
N LEU A 271 2.00 -17.09 11.25
CA LEU A 271 2.83 -17.13 12.47
C LEU A 271 4.01 -16.15 12.42
N VAL A 272 4.11 -15.33 11.39
CA VAL A 272 5.05 -14.21 11.31
C VAL A 272 4.42 -12.97 11.93
N ARG A 273 3.19 -12.64 11.52
CA ARG A 273 2.46 -11.47 12.03
C ARG A 273 2.02 -11.64 13.48
N ASN A 274 1.51 -12.81 13.82
CA ASN A 274 1.09 -13.14 15.18
C ASN A 274 1.46 -14.58 15.54
N PRO A 275 2.68 -14.82 16.03
CA PRO A 275 3.10 -16.16 16.46
C PRO A 275 2.35 -16.66 17.68
N GLU A 276 1.78 -15.79 18.50
CA GLU A 276 1.09 -16.11 19.76
C GLU A 276 -0.24 -16.81 19.53
N GLN A 277 -0.82 -16.72 18.32
CA GLN A 277 -2.05 -17.43 17.97
C GLN A 277 -1.89 -18.95 17.91
N LEU A 278 -0.66 -19.48 17.82
CA LEU A 278 -0.39 -20.89 17.59
C LEU A 278 -1.13 -21.80 18.58
N ASP A 279 -1.03 -21.53 19.86
CA ASP A 279 -1.62 -22.38 20.90
C ASP A 279 -3.15 -22.38 20.83
N THR A 280 -3.75 -21.22 20.63
CA THR A 280 -5.20 -21.06 20.49
C THR A 280 -5.73 -21.79 19.27
N VAL A 281 -5.04 -21.65 18.14
CA VAL A 281 -5.43 -22.31 16.88
C VAL A 281 -5.31 -23.82 17.01
N VAL A 282 -4.19 -24.33 17.51
CA VAL A 282 -3.95 -25.77 17.69
C VAL A 282 -5.03 -26.38 18.59
N ALA A 283 -5.44 -25.70 19.66
CA ALA A 283 -6.50 -26.18 20.56
C ALA A 283 -7.87 -26.23 19.89
N ALA A 284 -8.11 -25.39 18.88
CA ALA A 284 -9.38 -25.31 18.16
C ALA A 284 -9.47 -26.25 16.93
N LEU A 285 -8.33 -26.82 16.49
CA LEU A 285 -8.31 -27.75 15.37
C LEU A 285 -9.03 -29.07 15.72
N GLY A 286 -9.78 -29.61 14.75
CA GLY A 286 -10.36 -30.94 14.85
C GLY A 286 -9.28 -32.04 14.85
N PRO A 287 -9.66 -33.27 15.26
CA PRO A 287 -8.70 -34.37 15.48
C PRO A 287 -7.91 -34.78 14.24
N ASN A 288 -8.45 -34.58 13.05
CA ASN A 288 -7.82 -34.96 11.75
C ASN A 288 -7.35 -33.72 10.95
N GLN A 289 -7.56 -32.50 11.44
CA GLN A 289 -7.15 -31.30 10.73
C GLN A 289 -5.65 -31.07 10.85
N VAL A 290 -5.09 -30.54 9.78
CA VAL A 290 -3.66 -30.23 9.64
C VAL A 290 -3.45 -28.72 9.83
N LEU A 291 -2.40 -28.33 10.53
CA LEU A 291 -1.95 -26.93 10.62
C LEU A 291 -0.98 -26.64 9.49
N SER A 292 -1.29 -25.64 8.69
CA SER A 292 -0.32 -25.03 7.79
C SER A 292 0.29 -23.79 8.48
N ALA A 293 1.53 -23.95 8.91
CA ALA A 293 2.26 -22.97 9.71
C ALA A 293 2.99 -21.97 8.80
N GLY A 294 2.48 -20.75 8.69
CA GLY A 294 3.08 -19.66 7.93
C GLY A 294 4.25 -19.03 8.67
N VAL A 295 5.46 -19.56 8.53
CA VAL A 295 6.66 -19.13 9.26
C VAL A 295 7.70 -18.40 8.42
N VAL A 296 7.53 -18.36 7.09
CA VAL A 296 8.38 -17.59 6.17
C VAL A 296 7.62 -16.37 5.71
N ASP A 297 8.14 -15.17 6.00
CA ASP A 297 7.45 -13.91 5.76
C ASP A 297 7.18 -13.64 4.27
N GLY A 298 5.93 -13.64 3.85
CA GLY A 298 5.49 -13.35 2.48
C GLY A 298 5.34 -11.85 2.18
N ARG A 299 5.52 -10.97 3.16
CA ARG A 299 5.30 -9.53 3.03
C ARG A 299 6.53 -8.67 3.19
N ASN A 300 7.61 -9.23 3.72
CA ASN A 300 8.85 -8.49 3.94
C ASN A 300 10.04 -9.19 3.27
N ILE A 301 11.11 -8.47 3.10
CA ILE A 301 12.27 -8.87 2.31
C ILE A 301 13.40 -9.48 3.15
N TRP A 302 13.21 -9.60 4.46
CA TRP A 302 14.24 -10.12 5.36
C TRP A 302 14.37 -11.63 5.22
N LYS A 303 15.62 -12.09 5.28
CA LYS A 303 15.94 -13.52 5.40
C LYS A 303 15.30 -14.08 6.66
N THR A 304 14.61 -15.19 6.55
CA THR A 304 13.97 -15.86 7.70
C THR A 304 15.03 -16.34 8.69
N ASN A 305 14.84 -16.09 9.98
CA ASN A 305 15.63 -16.72 11.02
C ASN A 305 15.21 -18.19 11.15
N TYR A 306 15.99 -19.11 10.60
CA TYR A 306 15.65 -20.53 10.56
C TYR A 306 15.48 -21.14 11.94
N LYS A 307 16.35 -20.78 12.91
CA LYS A 307 16.21 -21.27 14.29
C LYS A 307 14.84 -20.94 14.87
N ALA A 308 14.44 -19.67 14.82
CA ALA A 308 13.15 -19.22 15.34
C ALA A 308 11.95 -19.82 14.58
N ALA A 309 12.06 -20.01 13.27
CA ALA A 309 11.02 -20.64 12.47
C ALA A 309 10.89 -22.14 12.79
N ILE A 310 12.00 -22.87 12.91
CA ILE A 310 12.03 -24.29 13.28
C ILE A 310 11.42 -24.48 14.67
N GLU A 311 11.79 -23.68 15.65
CA GLU A 311 11.23 -23.74 17.03
C GLU A 311 9.70 -23.64 17.03
N LYS A 312 9.12 -22.73 16.23
CA LYS A 312 7.66 -22.59 16.07
C LYS A 312 7.03 -23.85 15.46
N VAL A 313 7.63 -24.38 14.41
CA VAL A 313 7.15 -25.59 13.74
C VAL A 313 7.24 -26.80 14.66
N GLU A 314 8.34 -26.97 15.40
CA GLU A 314 8.53 -28.03 16.38
C GLU A 314 7.52 -27.96 17.51
N ALA A 315 7.20 -26.77 17.99
CA ALA A 315 6.15 -26.58 19.00
C ALA A 315 4.77 -27.05 18.48
N ALA A 316 4.46 -26.81 17.22
CA ALA A 316 3.26 -27.36 16.58
C ALA A 316 3.33 -28.89 16.43
N ILE A 317 4.48 -29.44 16.01
CA ILE A 317 4.69 -30.87 15.86
C ILE A 317 4.55 -31.62 17.18
N GLN A 318 5.05 -31.06 18.29
CA GLN A 318 4.92 -31.65 19.62
C GLN A 318 3.45 -31.83 20.03
N LYS A 319 2.57 -30.94 19.60
CA LYS A 319 1.13 -30.97 19.93
C LYS A 319 0.31 -31.81 18.96
N LEU A 320 0.64 -31.78 17.68
CA LEU A 320 -0.18 -32.36 16.62
C LEU A 320 0.42 -33.65 16.02
N GLY A 321 1.73 -33.84 16.13
CA GLY A 321 2.47 -34.85 15.36
C GLY A 321 2.91 -34.32 13.98
N LYS A 322 3.98 -34.94 13.41
CA LYS A 322 4.60 -34.51 12.15
C LYS A 322 3.65 -34.55 10.94
N ASP A 323 2.71 -35.49 10.92
CA ASP A 323 1.80 -35.67 9.77
C ASP A 323 0.67 -34.65 9.75
N ARG A 324 0.53 -33.85 10.82
CA ARG A 324 -0.47 -32.81 10.95
C ARG A 324 0.10 -31.39 10.92
N VAL A 325 1.32 -31.21 10.38
CA VAL A 325 1.95 -29.89 10.22
C VAL A 325 2.50 -29.73 8.81
N ILE A 326 2.25 -28.56 8.21
CA ILE A 326 2.82 -28.11 6.92
C ILE A 326 3.63 -26.86 7.21
N VAL A 327 4.81 -26.72 6.63
CA VAL A 327 5.62 -25.50 6.66
C VAL A 327 5.26 -24.63 5.47
N ALA A 328 4.91 -23.39 5.71
CA ALA A 328 4.42 -22.51 4.63
C ALA A 328 4.99 -21.09 4.70
N THR A 329 4.86 -20.35 3.57
CA THR A 329 4.94 -18.89 3.58
C THR A 329 3.77 -18.32 4.37
N SER A 330 3.97 -17.19 5.06
CA SER A 330 2.93 -16.59 5.91
C SER A 330 1.75 -16.03 5.11
N SER A 331 2.00 -15.64 3.87
CA SER A 331 1.06 -15.16 2.86
C SER A 331 1.61 -15.45 1.46
N SER A 332 0.89 -15.03 0.42
CA SER A 332 1.42 -15.02 -0.94
C SER A 332 2.71 -14.20 -1.04
N LEU A 333 3.70 -14.70 -1.77
CA LEU A 333 4.93 -13.98 -2.11
C LEU A 333 4.72 -12.86 -3.15
N LEU A 334 3.49 -12.61 -3.58
CA LEU A 334 3.11 -11.50 -4.44
C LEU A 334 3.63 -10.14 -3.94
N HIS A 335 3.78 -10.01 -2.63
CA HIS A 335 4.11 -8.75 -1.96
C HIS A 335 5.61 -8.50 -1.81
N VAL A 336 6.44 -9.41 -2.26
CA VAL A 336 7.91 -9.27 -2.24
C VAL A 336 8.48 -9.31 -3.67
N PRO A 337 9.67 -8.75 -3.91
CA PRO A 337 10.29 -8.79 -5.22
C PRO A 337 10.60 -10.22 -5.68
N HIS A 338 10.78 -10.40 -6.98
CA HIS A 338 10.93 -11.73 -7.58
C HIS A 338 12.19 -12.46 -7.10
N THR A 339 13.39 -11.90 -7.29
CA THR A 339 14.66 -12.52 -6.89
C THR A 339 15.75 -11.51 -6.59
N LEU A 340 16.54 -11.78 -5.56
CA LEU A 340 17.71 -10.99 -5.17
C LEU A 340 18.85 -11.10 -6.19
N ALA A 341 18.94 -12.21 -6.91
CA ALA A 341 19.97 -12.44 -7.93
C ALA A 341 19.97 -11.41 -9.08
N SER A 342 18.90 -10.63 -9.21
CA SER A 342 18.80 -9.54 -10.18
C SER A 342 19.46 -8.22 -9.73
N GLU A 343 19.79 -8.10 -8.45
CA GLU A 343 20.39 -6.91 -7.87
C GLU A 343 21.92 -7.03 -7.90
N LYS A 344 22.60 -6.07 -8.57
CA LYS A 344 24.06 -6.11 -8.75
C LYS A 344 24.82 -5.07 -7.92
N ASN A 345 24.13 -4.00 -7.52
CA ASN A 345 24.74 -2.83 -6.91
C ASN A 345 24.43 -2.68 -5.41
N LEU A 346 23.84 -3.70 -4.79
CA LEU A 346 23.65 -3.71 -3.34
C LEU A 346 24.97 -3.93 -2.60
N ASP A 347 25.13 -3.27 -1.46
CA ASP A 347 26.20 -3.58 -0.53
C ASP A 347 26.14 -5.06 -0.14
N PRO A 348 27.25 -5.82 -0.22
CA PRO A 348 27.24 -7.25 0.01
C PRO A 348 26.76 -7.68 1.40
N GLU A 349 27.12 -6.92 2.47
CA GLU A 349 26.65 -7.19 3.83
C GLU A 349 25.12 -7.01 3.92
N VAL A 350 24.60 -5.92 3.38
CA VAL A 350 23.17 -5.62 3.39
C VAL A 350 22.39 -6.61 2.52
N ALA A 351 22.90 -6.95 1.34
CA ALA A 351 22.30 -7.92 0.44
C ALA A 351 22.17 -9.31 1.08
N ASP A 352 23.15 -9.71 1.91
CA ASP A 352 23.11 -10.99 2.62
C ASP A 352 21.95 -11.09 3.63
N TRP A 353 21.41 -9.96 4.09
CA TRP A 353 20.27 -9.95 5.01
C TRP A 353 18.92 -10.11 4.31
N PHE A 354 18.88 -10.02 2.97
CA PHE A 354 17.66 -10.02 2.17
C PHE A 354 17.31 -11.41 1.64
N SER A 355 16.02 -11.59 1.43
CA SER A 355 15.44 -12.78 0.81
C SER A 355 14.18 -12.36 0.06
N PHE A 356 14.17 -12.54 -1.27
CA PHE A 356 13.03 -12.24 -2.13
C PHE A 356 12.25 -13.53 -2.43
N ALA A 357 11.30 -13.51 -3.35
CA ALA A 357 10.39 -14.64 -3.54
C ALA A 357 11.11 -15.96 -3.85
N VAL A 358 12.06 -15.97 -4.78
CA VAL A 358 12.81 -17.18 -5.16
C VAL A 358 13.61 -17.73 -3.97
N GLU A 359 14.25 -16.85 -3.23
CA GLU A 359 15.04 -17.22 -2.05
C GLU A 359 14.12 -17.74 -0.92
N LYS A 360 12.95 -17.11 -0.69
CA LYS A 360 11.96 -17.54 0.31
C LYS A 360 11.34 -18.91 0.01
N VAL A 361 11.20 -19.25 -1.25
CA VAL A 361 10.79 -20.60 -1.67
C VAL A 361 11.78 -21.64 -1.15
N SER A 362 13.08 -21.36 -1.23
CA SER A 362 14.13 -22.24 -0.69
C SER A 362 14.10 -22.30 0.84
N GLU A 363 13.80 -21.17 1.52
CA GLU A 363 13.68 -21.11 2.99
C GLU A 363 12.60 -22.05 3.52
N VAL A 364 11.42 -22.07 2.88
CA VAL A 364 10.32 -22.98 3.25
C VAL A 364 10.76 -24.45 3.16
N VAL A 365 11.48 -24.80 2.10
CA VAL A 365 11.96 -26.18 1.88
C VAL A 365 13.03 -26.58 2.90
N VAL A 366 13.98 -25.69 3.19
CA VAL A 366 15.03 -25.94 4.21
C VAL A 366 14.42 -26.18 5.60
N ILE A 367 13.46 -25.35 6.00
CA ILE A 367 12.78 -25.51 7.29
C ILE A 367 12.00 -26.83 7.34
N ALA A 368 11.24 -27.16 6.29
CA ALA A 368 10.49 -28.42 6.21
C ALA A 368 11.42 -29.65 6.28
N LYS A 369 12.57 -29.60 5.60
CA LYS A 369 13.58 -30.66 5.62
C LYS A 369 14.23 -30.78 7.00
N ALA A 370 14.57 -29.67 7.64
CA ALA A 370 15.15 -29.68 8.99
C ALA A 370 14.26 -30.40 10.02
N VAL A 371 12.97 -30.14 10.02
CA VAL A 371 12.02 -30.75 10.97
C VAL A 371 11.64 -32.20 10.59
N THR A 372 11.79 -32.57 9.33
CA THR A 372 11.50 -33.93 8.83
C THR A 372 12.68 -34.89 9.08
N GLU A 373 13.87 -34.54 8.60
CA GLU A 373 15.06 -35.35 8.53
C GLU A 373 16.07 -35.05 9.64
N GLY A 374 15.86 -33.98 10.38
CA GLY A 374 16.72 -33.44 11.41
C GLY A 374 17.65 -32.34 10.92
N PRO A 375 18.17 -31.48 11.83
CA PRO A 375 19.02 -30.33 11.50
C PRO A 375 20.28 -30.65 10.74
N SER A 376 20.83 -31.87 10.95
CA SER A 376 22.05 -32.34 10.26
C SER A 376 21.88 -32.44 8.74
N SER A 377 20.67 -32.66 8.25
CA SER A 377 20.38 -32.77 6.80
C SER A 377 20.51 -31.43 6.04
N VAL A 378 20.54 -30.32 6.76
CA VAL A 378 20.63 -28.92 6.24
C VAL A 378 21.62 -28.09 7.06
N ALA A 379 22.65 -28.73 7.61
CA ALA A 379 23.58 -28.08 8.54
C ALA A 379 24.30 -26.87 7.93
N ALA A 380 24.66 -26.94 6.66
CA ALA A 380 25.32 -25.82 5.95
C ALA A 380 24.43 -24.62 5.81
N GLU A 381 23.15 -24.85 5.44
CA GLU A 381 22.15 -23.80 5.31
C GLU A 381 21.82 -23.15 6.67
N LEU A 382 21.72 -23.95 7.73
CA LEU A 382 21.51 -23.44 9.08
C LEU A 382 22.67 -22.59 9.57
N GLU A 383 23.93 -23.03 9.32
CA GLU A 383 25.11 -22.26 9.69
C GLU A 383 25.21 -20.94 8.92
N ALA A 384 25.00 -20.97 7.61
CA ALA A 384 25.01 -19.77 6.77
C ALA A 384 23.92 -18.77 7.22
N ASN A 385 22.71 -19.26 7.50
CA ASN A 385 21.61 -18.45 8.00
C ASN A 385 21.93 -17.84 9.38
N ALA A 386 22.45 -18.61 10.29
CA ALA A 386 22.84 -18.12 11.63
C ALA A 386 23.88 -17.00 11.54
N LYS A 387 24.88 -17.13 10.65
CA LYS A 387 25.88 -16.09 10.38
C LYS A 387 25.23 -14.81 9.84
N SER A 388 24.32 -14.92 8.88
CA SER A 388 23.61 -13.79 8.29
C SER A 388 22.74 -13.08 9.33
N VAL A 389 21.96 -13.81 10.11
CA VAL A 389 21.13 -13.27 11.19
C VAL A 389 21.99 -12.56 12.24
N GLN A 390 23.09 -13.18 12.65
CA GLN A 390 24.05 -12.59 13.61
C GLN A 390 24.70 -11.33 13.04
N SER A 391 25.13 -11.36 11.77
CA SER A 391 25.68 -10.18 11.09
C SER A 391 24.74 -8.99 11.19
N ARG A 392 23.46 -9.17 10.83
CA ARG A 392 22.46 -8.10 10.92
C ARG A 392 22.26 -7.61 12.36
N ALA A 393 22.22 -8.52 13.32
CA ALA A 393 22.01 -8.18 14.73
C ALA A 393 23.16 -7.37 15.34
N THR A 394 24.40 -7.58 14.87
CA THR A 394 25.61 -6.98 15.44
C THR A 394 26.29 -5.92 14.57
N SER A 395 25.82 -5.71 13.35
CA SER A 395 26.37 -4.70 12.44
C SER A 395 26.32 -3.31 13.05
N LYS A 396 27.35 -2.52 12.82
CA LYS A 396 27.37 -1.09 13.18
C LYS A 396 26.29 -0.30 12.43
N ARG A 397 25.81 -0.81 11.29
CA ARG A 397 24.74 -0.16 10.50
C ARG A 397 23.36 -0.27 11.17
N THR A 398 23.15 -1.32 11.97
CA THR A 398 21.93 -1.56 12.73
C THR A 398 22.06 -1.21 14.22
N ASN A 399 23.27 -0.88 14.66
CA ASN A 399 23.62 -0.53 16.03
C ASN A 399 24.58 0.65 16.06
N ASP A 400 24.16 1.79 15.48
CA ASP A 400 24.92 3.04 15.56
C ASP A 400 24.76 3.63 16.98
N PRO A 401 25.85 3.74 17.76
CA PRO A 401 25.77 4.21 19.15
C PRO A 401 25.27 5.66 19.24
N HIS A 402 25.55 6.51 18.26
CA HIS A 402 25.08 7.90 18.25
C HIS A 402 23.59 7.97 18.01
N VAL A 403 23.07 7.19 17.05
CA VAL A 403 21.63 7.13 16.77
C VAL A 403 20.88 6.55 17.98
N LYS A 404 21.39 5.46 18.56
CA LYS A 404 20.77 4.84 19.76
C LYS A 404 20.78 5.78 20.96
N ALA A 405 21.91 6.47 21.22
CA ALA A 405 22.00 7.44 22.31
C ALA A 405 21.03 8.61 22.11
N ARG A 406 20.93 9.12 20.88
CA ARG A 406 19.97 10.18 20.54
C ARG A 406 18.52 9.72 20.70
N GLN A 407 18.20 8.52 20.29
CA GLN A 407 16.88 7.91 20.47
C GLN A 407 16.53 7.76 21.95
N ALA A 408 17.47 7.30 22.76
CA ALA A 408 17.28 7.15 24.21
C ALA A 408 17.14 8.50 24.95
N ALA A 409 17.62 9.59 24.38
CA ALA A 409 17.53 10.95 24.94
C ALA A 409 16.19 11.65 24.63
N VAL A 410 15.28 11.03 23.90
CA VAL A 410 13.95 11.61 23.61
C VAL A 410 13.12 11.67 24.88
N THR A 411 12.64 12.88 25.20
CA THR A 411 11.76 13.12 26.36
C THR A 411 10.33 13.44 25.89
N PRO A 412 9.32 13.30 26.77
CA PRO A 412 7.94 13.66 26.45
C PRO A 412 7.75 15.11 26.01
N GLU A 413 8.55 16.03 26.53
CA GLU A 413 8.49 17.46 26.21
C GLU A 413 8.89 17.72 24.75
N MET A 414 9.77 16.91 24.18
CA MET A 414 10.19 17.02 22.78
C MET A 414 9.07 16.80 21.77
N HIS A 415 7.95 16.22 22.17
CA HIS A 415 6.75 16.03 21.37
C HIS A 415 5.80 17.22 21.38
N ASN A 416 6.08 18.25 22.18
CA ASN A 416 5.16 19.37 22.35
C ASN A 416 5.76 20.65 21.76
N ARG A 417 4.89 21.44 21.10
CA ARG A 417 5.21 22.82 20.71
C ARG A 417 5.38 23.67 21.96
N LEU A 418 6.09 24.80 21.86
CA LEU A 418 6.37 25.69 22.98
C LEU A 418 5.11 26.23 23.66
N SER A 419 4.07 26.54 22.86
CA SER A 419 2.81 27.09 23.33
C SER A 419 1.60 26.34 22.74
N PRO A 420 0.40 26.42 23.36
CA PRO A 420 -0.85 25.97 22.77
C PRO A 420 -1.16 26.67 21.44
N PHE A 421 -2.04 26.06 20.63
CA PHE A 421 -2.40 26.58 19.31
C PHE A 421 -2.89 28.03 19.33
N GLU A 422 -3.70 28.40 20.31
CA GLU A 422 -4.28 29.74 20.42
C GLU A 422 -3.20 30.84 20.56
N THR A 423 -2.09 30.51 21.24
CA THR A 423 -0.94 31.41 21.35
C THR A 423 -0.09 31.40 20.08
N ARG A 424 0.12 30.23 19.48
CA ARG A 424 0.90 30.08 18.25
C ARG A 424 0.27 30.85 17.09
N ILE A 425 -1.04 30.69 16.89
CA ILE A 425 -1.73 31.31 15.74
C ILE A 425 -1.70 32.83 15.79
N GLN A 426 -1.70 33.45 16.97
CA GLN A 426 -1.51 34.89 17.09
C GLN A 426 -0.12 35.31 16.65
N LYS A 427 0.93 34.66 17.15
CA LYS A 427 2.30 34.94 16.75
C LYS A 427 2.56 34.70 15.26
N GLN A 428 1.96 33.66 14.69
CA GLN A 428 2.01 33.34 13.27
C GLN A 428 1.31 34.42 12.43
N THR A 429 0.13 34.88 12.87
CA THR A 429 -0.61 35.95 12.20
C THR A 429 0.20 37.25 12.17
N ASP A 430 0.83 37.63 13.28
CA ASP A 430 1.66 38.82 13.38
C ASP A 430 2.95 38.73 12.54
N HIS A 431 3.51 37.52 12.44
CA HIS A 431 4.76 37.27 11.72
C HIS A 431 4.53 37.13 10.20
N ILE A 432 3.56 36.31 9.77
CA ILE A 432 3.35 35.94 8.36
C ILE A 432 2.44 36.94 7.64
N LYS A 433 1.49 37.58 8.36
CA LYS A 433 0.56 38.64 7.89
C LYS A 433 -0.24 38.25 6.66
N LEU A 434 -0.92 37.11 6.71
CA LEU A 434 -1.76 36.62 5.62
C LEU A 434 -3.15 37.28 5.60
N PRO A 435 -3.77 37.45 4.41
CA PRO A 435 -5.14 37.86 4.30
C PRO A 435 -6.13 36.74 4.74
N LEU A 436 -7.40 37.04 4.87
CA LEU A 436 -8.45 36.00 4.95
C LEU A 436 -8.43 35.15 3.70
N PHE A 437 -8.80 33.86 3.84
CA PHE A 437 -8.75 32.87 2.75
C PHE A 437 -7.37 32.83 2.08
N PRO A 438 -6.29 32.58 2.83
CA PRO A 438 -4.95 32.57 2.26
C PRO A 438 -4.85 31.47 1.19
N THR A 439 -4.21 31.81 0.08
CA THR A 439 -4.02 30.92 -1.06
C THR A 439 -2.63 30.30 -1.07
N THR A 440 -2.55 28.99 -1.30
CA THR A 440 -1.30 28.23 -1.45
C THR A 440 -1.51 27.03 -2.35
N THR A 441 -0.43 26.30 -2.67
CA THR A 441 -0.47 24.95 -3.27
C THR A 441 0.02 23.91 -2.28
N ILE A 442 -0.09 22.62 -2.61
CA ILE A 442 0.35 21.55 -1.73
C ILE A 442 1.88 21.44 -1.72
N GLY A 443 2.55 21.55 -2.89
CA GLY A 443 4.03 21.50 -2.94
C GLY A 443 4.57 21.42 -4.35
N SER A 444 4.39 20.30 -5.03
CA SER A 444 4.96 20.09 -6.36
C SER A 444 4.24 20.88 -7.45
N PHE A 445 5.02 21.36 -8.43
CA PHE A 445 4.57 21.91 -9.70
C PHE A 445 4.84 20.94 -10.85
N PRO A 446 4.39 21.24 -12.11
CA PRO A 446 4.50 20.31 -13.23
C PRO A 446 5.92 19.81 -13.47
N GLN A 447 6.11 18.49 -13.45
CA GLN A 447 7.36 17.82 -13.78
C GLN A 447 7.49 17.64 -15.28
N THR A 448 8.09 18.62 -15.97
CA THR A 448 8.23 18.64 -17.42
C THR A 448 9.13 17.52 -17.96
N GLY A 449 9.08 17.29 -19.26
CA GLY A 449 10.00 16.39 -19.95
C GLY A 449 11.47 16.82 -19.79
N GLU A 450 11.72 18.14 -19.76
CA GLU A 450 13.07 18.69 -19.57
C GLU A 450 13.61 18.43 -18.16
N ILE A 451 12.81 18.61 -17.10
CA ILE A 451 13.22 18.27 -15.74
C ILE A 451 13.64 16.80 -15.65
N ARG A 452 12.85 15.89 -16.23
CA ARG A 452 13.18 14.45 -16.25
C ARG A 452 14.44 14.15 -17.04
N LYS A 453 14.65 14.84 -18.16
CA LYS A 453 15.84 14.70 -19.01
C LYS A 453 17.09 15.16 -18.26
N GLN A 454 17.08 16.35 -17.67
CA GLN A 454 18.23 16.89 -16.94
C GLN A 454 18.59 16.03 -15.73
N ARG A 455 17.60 15.53 -14.98
CA ARG A 455 17.82 14.57 -13.89
C ARG A 455 18.48 13.28 -14.39
N ASN A 456 18.07 12.77 -15.55
CA ASN A 456 18.65 11.56 -16.13
C ASN A 456 20.09 11.79 -16.60
N LEU A 457 20.37 12.93 -17.24
CA LEU A 457 21.73 13.33 -17.64
C LEU A 457 22.67 13.43 -16.44
N PHE A 458 22.20 14.04 -15.37
CA PHE A 458 22.94 14.11 -14.10
C PHE A 458 23.22 12.74 -13.50
N THR A 459 22.18 11.89 -13.42
CA THR A 459 22.32 10.51 -12.91
C THR A 459 23.32 9.67 -13.71
N LYS A 460 23.44 9.93 -15.01
CA LYS A 460 24.41 9.25 -15.89
C LYS A 460 25.81 9.89 -15.87
N GLY A 461 25.98 11.01 -15.18
CA GLY A 461 27.23 11.76 -15.16
C GLY A 461 27.52 12.52 -16.48
N GLU A 462 26.50 12.76 -17.29
CA GLU A 462 26.62 13.48 -18.58
C GLU A 462 26.61 15.01 -18.39
N ILE A 463 26.16 15.50 -17.22
CA ILE A 463 26.27 16.89 -16.79
C ILE A 463 26.85 16.96 -15.37
N THR A 464 27.51 18.08 -15.02
CA THR A 464 28.12 18.27 -13.70
C THR A 464 27.07 18.61 -12.63
N ALA A 465 27.46 18.49 -11.37
CA ALA A 465 26.60 18.87 -10.23
C ALA A 465 26.22 20.36 -10.28
N GLU A 466 27.17 21.23 -10.66
CA GLU A 466 26.94 22.66 -10.78
C GLU A 466 25.96 23.00 -11.92
N GLN A 467 26.06 22.30 -13.05
CA GLN A 467 25.13 22.48 -14.18
C GLN A 467 23.71 22.04 -13.78
N TYR A 468 23.59 20.90 -13.08
CA TYR A 468 22.28 20.42 -12.61
C TYR A 468 21.71 21.37 -11.54
N GLU A 469 22.54 21.84 -10.60
CA GLU A 469 22.11 22.79 -9.59
C GLU A 469 21.60 24.11 -10.20
N GLN A 470 22.31 24.65 -11.20
CA GLN A 470 21.88 25.86 -11.88
C GLN A 470 20.53 25.65 -12.58
N PHE A 471 20.36 24.51 -13.25
CA PHE A 471 19.08 24.14 -13.86
C PHE A 471 17.93 24.10 -12.82
N ILE A 472 18.16 23.48 -11.65
CA ILE A 472 17.17 23.43 -10.56
C ILE A 472 16.84 24.84 -10.06
N LYS A 473 17.83 25.72 -9.89
CA LYS A 473 17.61 27.13 -9.51
C LYS A 473 16.76 27.89 -10.53
N ASP A 474 17.00 27.68 -11.82
CA ASP A 474 16.23 28.32 -12.87
C ASP A 474 14.76 27.84 -12.88
N GLU A 475 14.53 26.55 -12.65
CA GLU A 475 13.18 25.98 -12.49
C GLU A 475 12.48 26.55 -11.25
N ILE A 476 13.16 26.60 -10.09
CA ILE A 476 12.60 27.19 -8.85
C ILE A 476 12.24 28.65 -9.09
N LYS A 477 13.13 29.42 -9.72
CA LYS A 477 12.86 30.83 -10.04
C LYS A 477 11.63 30.99 -10.90
N MET A 478 11.50 30.21 -11.97
CA MET A 478 10.33 30.23 -12.85
C MET A 478 9.05 29.90 -12.07
N VAL A 479 9.07 28.88 -11.21
CA VAL A 479 7.92 28.47 -10.41
C VAL A 479 7.52 29.56 -9.41
N VAL A 480 8.45 30.21 -8.76
CA VAL A 480 8.20 31.31 -7.80
C VAL A 480 7.59 32.51 -8.53
N GLU A 481 8.20 32.93 -9.64
CA GLU A 481 7.70 34.05 -10.46
C GLU A 481 6.27 33.81 -10.99
N GLU A 482 5.95 32.58 -11.41
CA GLU A 482 4.61 32.22 -11.86
C GLU A 482 3.59 32.30 -10.71
N GLN A 483 3.93 31.84 -9.51
CA GLN A 483 3.07 31.96 -8.33
C GLN A 483 2.84 33.42 -7.93
N GLU A 484 3.85 34.26 -8.01
CA GLU A 484 3.72 35.71 -7.75
C GLU A 484 2.80 36.38 -8.77
N LYS A 485 2.97 36.10 -10.06
CA LYS A 485 2.09 36.59 -11.14
C LYS A 485 0.63 36.16 -10.94
N LEU A 486 0.40 34.93 -10.51
CA LEU A 486 -0.92 34.39 -10.20
C LEU A 486 -1.52 35.00 -8.93
N GLY A 487 -0.72 35.57 -8.06
CA GLY A 487 -1.14 36.23 -6.84
C GLY A 487 -1.37 35.30 -5.65
N LEU A 488 -0.70 34.13 -5.61
CA LEU A 488 -0.69 33.26 -4.43
C LEU A 488 -0.09 33.98 -3.20
N ASP A 489 -0.57 33.66 -2.01
CA ASP A 489 -0.15 34.31 -0.77
C ASP A 489 1.04 33.62 -0.11
N VAL A 490 1.04 32.28 -0.06
CA VAL A 490 2.12 31.47 0.43
C VAL A 490 2.65 30.63 -0.72
N LEU A 491 3.94 30.80 -1.04
CA LEU A 491 4.58 30.17 -2.18
C LEU A 491 5.31 28.87 -1.81
N VAL A 492 5.58 28.05 -2.80
CA VAL A 492 6.40 26.85 -2.70
C VAL A 492 7.52 26.92 -3.73
N HIS A 493 8.64 26.19 -3.49
CA HIS A 493 9.72 26.11 -4.48
C HIS A 493 9.41 25.21 -5.68
N GLY A 494 8.36 24.37 -5.59
CA GLY A 494 7.82 23.57 -6.71
C GLY A 494 8.42 22.18 -6.89
N GLU A 495 9.43 21.81 -6.12
CA GLU A 495 10.04 20.46 -6.05
C GLU A 495 10.65 19.92 -7.37
N PRO A 496 11.31 20.72 -8.22
CA PRO A 496 11.86 20.22 -9.48
C PRO A 496 12.95 19.16 -9.28
N GLU A 497 13.66 19.20 -8.14
CA GLU A 497 14.73 18.27 -7.77
C GLU A 497 14.21 16.86 -7.39
N ARG A 498 12.93 16.71 -7.07
CA ARG A 498 12.39 15.48 -6.47
C ARG A 498 11.75 14.56 -7.51
N ASN A 499 12.22 13.31 -7.55
CA ASN A 499 11.63 12.26 -8.39
C ASN A 499 10.42 11.60 -7.73
N ASP A 500 10.54 11.25 -6.45
CA ASP A 500 9.54 10.58 -5.62
C ASP A 500 9.60 11.11 -4.19
N MET A 501 8.48 11.17 -3.49
CA MET A 501 8.42 11.81 -2.18
C MET A 501 9.06 10.99 -1.04
N VAL A 502 9.29 9.69 -1.21
CA VAL A 502 9.99 8.86 -0.22
C VAL A 502 11.42 8.58 -0.67
N GLN A 503 11.64 8.25 -1.94
CA GLN A 503 12.97 7.98 -2.48
C GLN A 503 13.90 9.17 -2.28
N TYR A 504 13.44 10.38 -2.56
CA TYR A 504 14.24 11.61 -2.41
C TYR A 504 14.83 11.77 -1.01
N PHE A 505 14.02 11.55 0.03
CA PHE A 505 14.47 11.65 1.42
C PHE A 505 15.33 10.45 1.83
N GLY A 506 14.92 9.24 1.45
CA GLY A 506 15.71 8.04 1.75
C GLY A 506 17.13 8.06 1.18
N GLU A 507 17.34 8.65 -0.01
CA GLU A 507 18.67 8.82 -0.63
C GLU A 507 19.59 9.78 0.16
N ARG A 508 19.02 10.60 1.06
CA ARG A 508 19.71 11.60 1.88
C ARG A 508 19.82 11.22 3.35
N LEU A 509 19.30 10.06 3.70
CA LEU A 509 19.35 9.50 5.05
C LEU A 509 20.26 8.28 5.08
N THR A 510 20.95 8.05 6.21
CA THR A 510 21.60 6.76 6.44
C THR A 510 20.56 5.67 6.71
N GLY A 511 20.96 4.41 6.61
CA GLY A 511 20.07 3.29 6.91
C GLY A 511 19.09 2.92 5.80
N TYR A 512 19.11 3.63 4.68
CA TYR A 512 18.34 3.33 3.47
C TYR A 512 19.19 2.71 2.37
N THR A 513 18.59 1.79 1.62
CA THR A 513 19.14 1.32 0.35
C THR A 513 18.04 1.21 -0.71
N PHE A 514 18.46 1.23 -1.97
CA PHE A 514 17.58 1.21 -3.14
C PHE A 514 18.01 0.07 -4.06
N THR A 515 17.03 -0.64 -4.56
CA THR A 515 17.23 -1.74 -5.50
C THR A 515 17.11 -1.25 -6.94
N GLU A 516 17.52 -2.06 -7.91
CA GLU A 516 17.35 -1.76 -9.33
C GLU A 516 16.15 -2.49 -9.93
N LYS A 517 15.92 -3.72 -9.52
CA LYS A 517 14.95 -4.65 -10.11
C LYS A 517 13.90 -5.19 -9.15
N ALA A 518 13.94 -4.80 -7.88
CA ALA A 518 13.04 -5.29 -6.85
C ALA A 518 11.63 -4.66 -6.93
N TRP A 519 10.99 -4.86 -8.07
CA TRP A 519 9.65 -4.39 -8.33
C TRP A 519 8.60 -5.31 -7.70
N VAL A 520 7.59 -4.71 -7.07
CA VAL A 520 6.39 -5.38 -6.58
C VAL A 520 5.16 -4.80 -7.26
N GLN A 521 4.16 -5.64 -7.50
CA GLN A 521 2.90 -5.20 -8.09
C GLN A 521 2.10 -4.37 -7.09
N SER A 522 1.61 -3.21 -7.54
CA SER A 522 0.69 -2.38 -6.79
C SER A 522 -0.76 -2.63 -7.23
N TYR A 523 -1.03 -2.52 -8.51
CA TYR A 523 -2.31 -2.92 -9.14
C TYR A 523 -2.15 -3.01 -10.66
N GLY A 524 -2.88 -3.90 -11.31
CA GLY A 524 -2.82 -4.07 -12.75
C GLY A 524 -1.39 -4.19 -13.25
N SER A 525 -0.99 -3.35 -14.21
CA SER A 525 0.41 -3.28 -14.69
C SER A 525 1.31 -2.39 -13.84
N ARG A 526 0.78 -1.65 -12.87
CA ARG A 526 1.57 -0.74 -12.05
C ARG A 526 2.42 -1.50 -11.04
N CYS A 527 3.72 -1.25 -11.09
CA CYS A 527 4.67 -1.75 -10.12
C CYS A 527 5.31 -0.59 -9.37
N VAL A 528 5.65 -0.84 -8.12
CA VAL A 528 6.43 0.05 -7.26
C VAL A 528 7.74 -0.63 -6.87
N ARG A 529 8.73 0.17 -6.51
CA ARG A 529 10.03 -0.29 -6.02
C ARG A 529 10.30 0.42 -4.71
N PRO A 530 9.78 -0.12 -3.60
CA PRO A 530 9.89 0.52 -2.30
C PRO A 530 11.36 0.67 -1.89
N PRO A 531 11.75 1.80 -1.29
CA PRO A 531 13.00 1.89 -0.54
C PRO A 531 13.08 0.84 0.55
N ILE A 532 14.29 0.48 0.95
CA ILE A 532 14.54 -0.49 2.02
C ILE A 532 15.21 0.21 3.19
N ILE A 533 14.60 0.16 4.35
CA ILE A 533 15.22 0.60 5.61
C ILE A 533 15.94 -0.60 6.21
N TYR A 534 17.26 -0.64 6.07
CA TYR A 534 18.07 -1.79 6.51
C TYR A 534 18.75 -1.59 7.87
N GLY A 535 18.88 -0.34 8.33
CA GLY A 535 19.67 -0.04 9.53
C GLY A 535 19.20 1.21 10.27
N ASP A 536 20.03 1.66 11.20
CA ASP A 536 19.78 2.87 11.96
C ASP A 536 19.80 4.11 11.06
N ILE A 537 18.84 5.01 11.30
CA ILE A 537 18.61 6.18 10.46
C ILE A 537 19.18 7.44 11.12
N SER A 538 19.98 8.18 10.35
CA SER A 538 20.41 9.53 10.70
C SER A 538 20.40 10.43 9.46
N ARG A 539 20.38 11.74 9.69
CA ARG A 539 20.48 12.77 8.66
C ARG A 539 21.91 13.32 8.66
N PRO A 540 22.76 12.95 7.70
CA PRO A 540 24.15 13.40 7.66
C PRO A 540 24.30 14.86 7.23
N ALA A 541 23.34 15.41 6.48
CA ALA A 541 23.33 16.77 5.98
C ALA A 541 21.91 17.28 5.73
N PRO A 542 21.68 18.59 5.60
CA PRO A 542 20.41 19.16 5.17
C PRO A 542 19.94 18.57 3.84
N MET A 543 18.63 18.31 3.73
CA MET A 543 18.06 17.59 2.58
C MET A 543 17.36 18.52 1.58
N THR A 544 16.65 19.55 2.06
CA THR A 544 15.80 20.45 1.28
C THR A 544 16.09 21.94 1.56
N VAL A 545 16.96 22.20 2.54
CA VAL A 545 17.22 23.56 3.02
C VAL A 545 17.80 24.46 1.92
N LYS A 546 18.69 23.93 1.10
CA LYS A 546 19.36 24.68 0.03
C LYS A 546 18.37 25.25 -1.00
N GLU A 547 17.48 24.42 -1.51
CA GLU A 547 16.46 24.77 -2.49
C GLU A 547 15.43 25.73 -1.87
N SER A 548 14.99 25.46 -0.64
CA SER A 548 14.07 26.32 0.09
C SER A 548 14.67 27.69 0.41
N GLN A 549 15.91 27.73 0.84
CA GLN A 549 16.63 28.98 1.11
C GLN A 549 16.81 29.83 -0.16
N TYR A 550 17.11 29.19 -1.28
CA TYR A 550 17.16 29.89 -2.56
C TYR A 550 15.79 30.50 -2.91
N ALA A 551 14.70 29.73 -2.77
CA ALA A 551 13.35 30.24 -3.00
C ALA A 551 13.01 31.43 -2.09
N VAL A 552 13.35 31.37 -0.80
CA VAL A 552 13.22 32.51 0.15
C VAL A 552 14.00 33.73 -0.32
N SER A 553 15.19 33.54 -0.88
CA SER A 553 16.07 34.66 -1.30
C SER A 553 15.57 35.44 -2.51
N ILE A 554 14.65 34.88 -3.29
CA ILE A 554 14.15 35.48 -4.55
C ILE A 554 12.71 36.00 -4.47
N SER A 555 12.06 35.92 -3.30
CA SER A 555 10.70 36.42 -3.09
C SER A 555 10.57 37.07 -1.73
N SER A 556 9.70 38.11 -1.64
CA SER A 556 9.32 38.72 -0.37
C SER A 556 8.09 38.06 0.28
N LYS A 557 7.43 37.13 -0.42
CA LYS A 557 6.28 36.41 0.10
C LYS A 557 6.70 35.26 1.00
N PRO A 558 5.83 34.85 1.94
CA PRO A 558 6.09 33.67 2.76
C PRO A 558 6.33 32.43 1.90
N MET A 559 7.39 31.69 2.21
CA MET A 559 7.74 30.44 1.53
C MET A 559 7.38 29.24 2.40
N LYS A 560 6.81 28.21 1.77
CA LYS A 560 6.47 26.95 2.42
C LYS A 560 7.46 25.87 2.02
N GLY A 561 8.17 25.33 3.02
CA GLY A 561 9.02 24.14 2.88
C GLY A 561 8.19 22.87 2.94
N MET A 562 8.60 21.85 2.16
CA MET A 562 7.83 20.62 1.98
C MET A 562 8.66 19.42 2.39
N LEU A 563 8.12 18.60 3.28
CA LEU A 563 8.74 17.35 3.75
C LEU A 563 7.74 16.20 3.69
N THR A 564 8.24 14.99 3.46
CA THR A 564 7.47 13.77 3.72
C THR A 564 7.66 13.36 5.17
N GLY A 565 6.57 13.08 5.85
CA GLY A 565 6.58 12.75 7.28
C GLY A 565 7.14 11.36 7.60
N PRO A 566 7.46 11.12 8.89
CA PRO A 566 8.14 9.89 9.31
C PRO A 566 7.29 8.64 9.09
N ILE A 567 5.97 8.72 9.23
CA ILE A 567 5.08 7.58 9.06
C ILE A 567 5.03 7.17 7.60
N THR A 568 4.90 8.14 6.68
CA THR A 568 4.88 7.91 5.24
C THR A 568 6.20 7.34 4.76
N CYS A 569 7.34 7.90 5.20
CA CYS A 569 8.67 7.36 4.90
C CYS A 569 8.81 5.90 5.34
N LEU A 570 8.30 5.55 6.52
CA LEU A 570 8.32 4.19 7.04
C LEU A 570 7.40 3.25 6.25
N ARG A 571 6.15 3.67 6.00
CA ARG A 571 5.10 2.81 5.43
C ARG A 571 5.26 2.52 3.94
N TRP A 572 5.84 3.46 3.20
CA TRP A 572 6.11 3.28 1.76
C TRP A 572 7.51 2.71 1.48
N SER A 573 8.21 2.28 2.52
CA SER A 573 9.43 1.50 2.46
C SER A 573 9.16 0.06 2.90
N PHE A 574 10.08 -0.86 2.61
CA PHE A 574 10.13 -2.13 3.35
C PHE A 574 10.59 -1.81 4.76
N PRO A 575 9.73 -1.96 5.79
CA PRO A 575 9.95 -1.34 7.07
C PRO A 575 10.86 -2.13 7.98
N SER A 576 11.48 -1.40 8.87
CA SER A 576 11.91 -1.84 10.18
C SER A 576 11.41 -0.84 11.24
N GLN A 577 11.68 -1.05 12.54
CA GLN A 577 11.03 -0.29 13.63
C GLN A 577 11.64 1.10 13.90
N GLN A 578 12.00 1.91 12.88
CA GLN A 578 12.76 3.15 13.04
C GLN A 578 11.94 4.45 12.95
N ALA A 579 10.65 4.43 13.27
CA ALA A 579 9.81 5.64 13.21
C ALA A 579 10.36 6.83 14.02
N GLN A 580 10.87 6.57 15.22
CA GLN A 580 11.43 7.61 16.09
C GLN A 580 12.75 8.18 15.55
N GLN A 581 13.58 7.35 14.93
CA GLN A 581 14.84 7.80 14.29
C GLN A 581 14.54 8.67 13.08
N LEU A 582 13.54 8.30 12.25
CA LEU A 582 13.04 9.11 11.14
C LEU A 582 12.52 10.46 11.65
N ALA A 583 11.72 10.46 12.72
CA ALA A 583 11.19 11.67 13.31
C ALA A 583 12.30 12.61 13.80
N LEU A 584 13.35 12.08 14.41
CA LEU A 584 14.51 12.86 14.85
C LEU A 584 15.30 13.44 13.67
N ALA A 585 15.49 12.69 12.59
CA ALA A 585 16.15 13.17 11.37
C ALA A 585 15.35 14.30 10.71
N LEU A 586 14.03 14.17 10.64
CA LEU A 586 13.14 15.20 10.11
C LEU A 586 13.03 16.42 11.03
N ARG A 587 13.10 16.23 12.35
CA ARG A 587 13.18 17.33 13.31
C ARG A 587 14.34 18.27 13.01
N ASP A 588 15.51 17.72 12.71
CA ASP A 588 16.68 18.53 12.32
C ASP A 588 16.43 19.31 11.05
N GLU A 589 15.79 18.69 10.05
CA GLU A 589 15.44 19.37 8.80
C GLU A 589 14.45 20.50 9.03
N VAL A 590 13.42 20.28 9.84
CA VAL A 590 12.40 21.28 10.19
C VAL A 590 13.05 22.48 10.90
N ILE A 591 13.95 22.23 11.84
CA ILE A 591 14.69 23.29 12.56
C ILE A 591 15.61 24.08 11.61
N ASP A 592 16.28 23.40 10.68
CA ASP A 592 17.20 24.06 9.74
C ASP A 592 16.44 24.85 8.66
N LEU A 593 15.24 24.42 8.25
CA LEU A 593 14.34 25.20 7.39
C LEU A 593 13.89 26.49 8.07
N GLU A 594 13.50 26.45 9.35
CA GLU A 594 13.17 27.64 10.12
C GLU A 594 14.36 28.62 10.17
N LYS A 595 15.57 28.13 10.48
CA LYS A 595 16.81 28.97 10.49
C LYS A 595 17.12 29.57 9.12
N ALA A 596 16.72 28.88 8.03
CA ALA A 596 16.88 29.37 6.66
C ALA A 596 15.83 30.42 6.26
N GLY A 597 14.92 30.79 7.16
CA GLY A 597 13.88 31.83 6.94
C GLY A 597 12.58 31.28 6.36
N VAL A 598 12.36 29.98 6.36
CA VAL A 598 11.10 29.37 5.93
C VAL A 598 10.05 29.55 7.03
N SER A 599 9.00 30.31 6.77
CA SER A 599 7.97 30.68 7.75
C SER A 599 6.88 29.63 7.91
N VAL A 600 6.69 28.79 6.89
CA VAL A 600 5.67 27.72 6.84
C VAL A 600 6.35 26.41 6.48
N ILE A 601 6.16 25.38 7.27
CA ILE A 601 6.76 24.06 7.02
C ILE A 601 5.67 23.01 7.00
N GLN A 602 5.48 22.36 5.85
CA GLN A 602 4.51 21.30 5.66
C GLN A 602 5.19 19.94 5.75
N VAL A 603 4.65 19.06 6.59
CA VAL A 603 5.08 17.67 6.78
C VAL A 603 3.92 16.76 6.43
N ASP A 604 3.99 16.10 5.29
CA ASP A 604 2.89 15.34 4.70
C ASP A 604 2.85 13.90 5.20
N GLU A 605 1.66 13.46 5.62
CA GLU A 605 1.44 12.10 6.12
C GLU A 605 0.30 11.34 5.38
N PRO A 606 0.36 11.23 4.05
CA PRO A 606 -0.68 10.51 3.31
C PRO A 606 -0.82 9.04 3.73
N ALA A 607 0.26 8.41 4.21
CA ALA A 607 0.24 7.02 4.62
C ALA A 607 -0.22 6.78 6.08
N LEU A 608 -0.54 7.83 6.83
CA LEU A 608 -0.94 7.69 8.24
C LEU A 608 -2.18 6.78 8.37
N ARG A 609 -3.24 7.03 7.61
CA ARG A 609 -4.44 6.18 7.59
C ARG A 609 -4.17 4.80 7.00
N GLU A 610 -3.34 4.73 5.99
CA GLU A 610 -3.01 3.47 5.31
C GLU A 610 -2.33 2.45 6.22
N GLY A 611 -1.66 2.91 7.26
CA GLY A 611 -0.96 2.09 8.22
C GLY A 611 -1.82 1.61 9.40
N LEU A 612 -3.10 1.98 9.47
CA LEU A 612 -3.97 1.51 10.53
C LEU A 612 -4.04 -0.02 10.55
N PRO A 613 -3.94 -0.66 11.72
CA PRO A 613 -4.20 -2.08 11.87
C PRO A 613 -5.57 -2.48 11.34
N LEU A 614 -5.68 -3.72 10.90
CA LEU A 614 -6.89 -4.27 10.27
C LEU A 614 -8.09 -4.31 11.24
N ARG A 615 -7.81 -4.40 12.55
CA ARG A 615 -8.83 -4.41 13.60
C ARG A 615 -8.80 -3.14 14.44
N LYS A 616 -9.95 -2.83 15.03
CA LYS A 616 -10.10 -1.80 16.07
C LYS A 616 -9.56 -2.35 17.41
N GLY A 617 -9.30 -1.45 18.37
CA GLY A 617 -8.83 -1.81 19.71
C GLY A 617 -7.38 -1.44 19.98
N SER A 618 -6.74 -2.12 20.93
CA SER A 618 -5.45 -1.74 21.50
C SER A 618 -4.30 -1.62 20.48
N GLU A 619 -4.28 -2.46 19.44
CA GLU A 619 -3.27 -2.37 18.39
C GLU A 619 -3.42 -1.08 17.58
N ARG A 620 -4.68 -0.72 17.24
CA ARG A 620 -4.98 0.53 16.53
C ARG A 620 -4.63 1.75 17.39
N ASP A 621 -4.97 1.73 18.67
CA ASP A 621 -4.64 2.81 19.60
C ASP A 621 -3.12 2.96 19.79
N ALA A 622 -2.40 1.85 19.90
CA ALA A 622 -0.94 1.83 19.96
C ALA A 622 -0.31 2.39 18.69
N TYR A 623 -0.81 1.98 17.50
CA TYR A 623 -0.37 2.51 16.22
C TYR A 623 -0.56 4.02 16.14
N ILE A 624 -1.76 4.51 16.44
CA ILE A 624 -2.08 5.94 16.37
C ILE A 624 -1.20 6.72 17.35
N LYS A 625 -1.02 6.19 18.56
CA LYS A 625 -0.15 6.84 19.56
C LYS A 625 1.27 7.04 19.04
N TRP A 626 1.95 5.99 18.59
CA TRP A 626 3.34 6.14 18.13
C TRP A 626 3.45 6.95 16.83
N ALA A 627 2.44 6.88 15.96
CA ALA A 627 2.42 7.66 14.73
C ALA A 627 2.25 9.16 15.00
N VAL A 628 1.33 9.53 15.88
CA VAL A 628 1.16 10.91 16.35
C VAL A 628 2.42 11.40 17.07
N ASP A 629 2.99 10.59 17.96
CA ASP A 629 4.23 10.93 18.67
C ASP A 629 5.39 11.17 17.69
N ALA A 630 5.53 10.35 16.65
CA ALA A 630 6.57 10.53 15.63
C ALA A 630 6.39 11.83 14.83
N PHE A 631 5.16 12.14 14.41
CA PHE A 631 4.87 13.42 13.74
C PHE A 631 5.18 14.62 14.66
N LYS A 632 4.68 14.60 15.87
CA LYS A 632 4.91 15.67 16.86
C LYS A 632 6.39 15.85 17.16
N LEU A 633 7.14 14.76 17.33
CA LEU A 633 8.60 14.81 17.54
C LEU A 633 9.30 15.49 16.36
N SER A 634 8.89 15.22 15.13
CA SER A 634 9.49 15.83 13.94
C SER A 634 9.19 17.32 13.80
N THR A 635 8.03 17.78 14.27
CA THR A 635 7.54 19.16 14.02
C THR A 635 7.63 20.10 15.22
N ALA A 636 7.80 19.60 16.44
CA ALA A 636 7.76 20.40 17.66
C ALA A 636 9.05 21.20 17.95
N GLY A 637 10.08 21.09 17.10
CA GLY A 637 11.39 21.75 17.36
C GLY A 637 11.47 23.22 16.99
N VAL A 638 10.45 23.79 16.37
CA VAL A 638 10.42 25.17 15.89
C VAL A 638 9.74 26.14 16.87
N THR A 639 9.99 27.44 16.68
CA THR A 639 9.35 28.51 17.46
C THR A 639 7.86 28.62 17.16
N ASP A 640 7.15 29.36 18.00
CA ASP A 640 5.71 29.59 17.83
C ASP A 640 5.35 30.40 16.56
N ALA A 641 6.29 31.21 16.06
CA ALA A 641 6.10 32.02 14.86
C ALA A 641 6.13 31.20 13.56
N THR A 642 6.77 30.01 13.57
CA THR A 642 6.78 29.12 12.43
C THR A 642 5.52 28.27 12.40
N GLN A 643 4.81 28.31 11.26
CA GLN A 643 3.53 27.61 11.08
C GLN A 643 3.79 26.19 10.52
N ILE A 644 3.25 25.19 11.19
CA ILE A 644 3.33 23.79 10.76
C ILE A 644 2.05 23.40 10.02
N HIS A 645 2.22 22.96 8.78
CA HIS A 645 1.17 22.39 7.96
C HIS A 645 1.32 20.87 7.88
N SER A 646 0.22 20.18 7.57
CA SER A 646 0.22 18.79 7.13
C SER A 646 -0.78 18.58 6.01
N HIS A 647 -0.58 17.53 5.21
CA HIS A 647 -1.48 17.17 4.12
C HIS A 647 -1.85 15.70 4.17
N PHE A 648 -3.13 15.42 3.91
CA PHE A 648 -3.69 14.07 3.82
C PHE A 648 -4.42 13.87 2.49
N CYS A 649 -4.06 12.79 1.80
CA CYS A 649 -4.78 12.29 0.65
C CYS A 649 -5.82 11.26 1.11
N TYR A 650 -6.96 11.18 0.40
CA TYR A 650 -8.05 10.22 0.60
C TYR A 650 -8.72 10.21 1.98
N SER A 651 -10.04 10.23 1.99
CA SER A 651 -10.79 10.72 3.12
C SER A 651 -12.03 9.90 3.49
N GLU A 652 -11.88 8.99 4.41
CA GLU A 652 -12.91 8.68 5.38
C GLU A 652 -12.32 8.98 6.77
N PHE A 653 -12.52 10.21 7.26
CA PHE A 653 -11.93 10.68 8.52
C PHE A 653 -12.76 10.35 9.76
N GLN A 654 -13.99 9.86 9.61
CA GLN A 654 -14.91 9.67 10.73
C GLN A 654 -14.32 8.80 11.85
N ASP A 655 -13.65 7.70 11.48
CA ASP A 655 -13.05 6.76 12.44
C ASP A 655 -11.69 7.19 12.99
N PHE A 656 -11.14 8.31 12.52
CA PHE A 656 -9.73 8.63 12.65
C PHE A 656 -9.49 10.12 13.03
N PHE A 657 -10.56 10.90 13.15
CA PHE A 657 -10.50 12.33 13.40
C PHE A 657 -9.67 12.71 14.63
N TYR A 658 -9.78 11.95 15.71
CA TYR A 658 -9.01 12.19 16.93
C TYR A 658 -7.49 12.09 16.73
N ALA A 659 -7.04 11.24 15.80
CA ALA A 659 -5.63 11.15 15.46
C ALA A 659 -5.15 12.41 14.70
N ILE A 660 -5.97 12.92 13.80
CA ILE A 660 -5.70 14.17 13.06
C ILE A 660 -5.58 15.36 14.02
N GLU A 661 -6.50 15.47 14.95
CA GLU A 661 -6.48 16.51 15.97
C GLU A 661 -5.22 16.41 16.86
N ALA A 662 -4.85 15.18 17.25
CA ALA A 662 -3.69 14.91 18.09
C ALA A 662 -2.34 15.22 17.43
N LEU A 663 -2.24 15.30 16.09
CA LEU A 663 -1.00 15.70 15.39
C LEU A 663 -0.55 17.11 15.75
N ASP A 664 -1.48 17.98 16.15
CA ASP A 664 -1.21 19.38 16.54
C ASP A 664 -0.59 20.25 15.42
N ALA A 665 -0.91 19.93 14.14
CA ALA A 665 -0.56 20.81 13.02
C ALA A 665 -1.38 22.10 13.05
N ASP A 666 -0.77 23.26 12.76
CA ASP A 666 -1.45 24.54 12.78
C ASP A 666 -2.45 24.70 11.64
N VAL A 667 -2.13 24.12 10.47
CA VAL A 667 -3.01 24.07 9.29
C VAL A 667 -3.02 22.67 8.70
N LEU A 668 -4.21 22.19 8.38
CA LEU A 668 -4.42 20.91 7.74
C LEU A 668 -4.96 21.11 6.32
N SER A 669 -4.29 20.58 5.30
CA SER A 669 -4.87 20.45 3.95
C SER A 669 -5.35 19.03 3.68
N ILE A 670 -6.49 18.91 3.00
CA ILE A 670 -7.15 17.63 2.71
C ILE A 670 -7.71 17.61 1.28
N GLU A 671 -7.70 16.44 0.64
CA GLU A 671 -8.45 16.23 -0.59
C GLU A 671 -9.97 16.30 -0.31
N ASN A 672 -10.69 17.11 -1.09
CA ASN A 672 -12.11 17.33 -0.86
C ASN A 672 -12.95 17.44 -2.13
N SER A 673 -12.33 17.66 -3.29
CA SER A 673 -13.08 17.97 -4.53
C SER A 673 -14.03 16.85 -4.97
N LYS A 674 -13.74 15.60 -4.62
CA LYS A 674 -14.55 14.40 -4.91
C LYS A 674 -15.51 14.01 -3.78
N SER A 675 -15.43 14.66 -2.62
CA SER A 675 -16.32 14.37 -1.50
C SER A 675 -17.55 15.29 -1.56
N ASP A 676 -18.74 14.72 -1.31
CA ASP A 676 -20.03 15.43 -1.30
C ASP A 676 -20.22 16.23 0.01
N ALA A 677 -19.24 17.02 0.43
CA ALA A 677 -19.21 17.80 1.67
C ALA A 677 -19.36 17.00 2.99
N LYS A 678 -19.68 15.71 2.93
CA LYS A 678 -19.81 14.84 4.12
C LYS A 678 -18.56 14.81 5.00
N LEU A 679 -17.39 14.97 4.37
CA LEU A 679 -16.13 15.10 5.07
C LEU A 679 -16.10 16.33 5.97
N LEU A 680 -16.59 17.46 5.49
CA LEU A 680 -16.58 18.74 6.21
C LEU A 680 -17.59 18.77 7.37
N GLU A 681 -18.66 17.96 7.29
CA GLU A 681 -19.61 17.77 8.40
C GLU A 681 -18.92 17.24 9.66
N VAL A 682 -17.93 16.38 9.51
CA VAL A 682 -17.16 15.83 10.65
C VAL A 682 -16.36 16.94 11.34
N PHE A 683 -15.72 17.82 10.57
CA PHE A 683 -14.95 18.94 11.12
C PHE A 683 -15.85 19.93 11.86
N LYS A 684 -17.05 20.21 11.33
CA LYS A 684 -18.07 21.03 12.00
C LYS A 684 -18.59 20.35 13.28
N ALA A 685 -18.99 19.09 13.20
CA ALA A 685 -19.57 18.34 14.32
C ALA A 685 -18.58 18.18 15.49
N LYS A 686 -17.27 18.19 15.21
CA LYS A 686 -16.19 18.05 16.20
C LYS A 686 -15.60 19.41 16.61
N ASP A 687 -16.09 20.52 16.06
CA ASP A 687 -15.57 21.89 16.31
C ASP A 687 -14.02 21.94 16.19
N TYR A 688 -13.49 21.55 15.01
CA TYR A 688 -12.04 21.49 14.78
C TYR A 688 -11.38 22.83 15.09
N PRO A 689 -10.45 22.89 16.05
CA PRO A 689 -9.99 24.18 16.57
C PRO A 689 -9.02 24.91 15.65
N ARG A 690 -8.33 24.19 14.74
CA ARG A 690 -7.22 24.73 13.94
C ARG A 690 -7.66 25.11 12.53
N HIS A 691 -6.72 25.65 11.74
CA HIS A 691 -6.97 26.03 10.36
C HIS A 691 -7.03 24.82 9.44
N ILE A 692 -7.80 24.95 8.35
CA ILE A 692 -8.03 23.85 7.41
C ILE A 692 -8.12 24.37 5.96
N GLY A 693 -7.50 23.63 5.03
CA GLY A 693 -7.53 23.88 3.59
C GLY A 693 -8.09 22.68 2.83
N PRO A 694 -9.42 22.53 2.73
CA PRO A 694 -10.00 21.53 1.84
C PRO A 694 -9.74 21.90 0.39
N GLY A 695 -9.33 20.95 -0.45
CA GLY A 695 -9.09 21.21 -1.86
C GLY A 695 -10.32 21.73 -2.59
N VAL A 696 -10.14 22.78 -3.39
CA VAL A 696 -11.23 23.41 -4.15
C VAL A 696 -11.40 22.81 -5.54
N TYR A 697 -10.38 22.08 -6.05
CA TYR A 697 -10.48 21.38 -7.33
C TYR A 697 -9.60 20.14 -7.41
N ASP A 698 -10.05 19.16 -8.25
CA ASP A 698 -9.36 17.92 -8.52
C ASP A 698 -8.19 18.11 -9.49
N ILE A 699 -6.98 17.85 -9.04
CA ILE A 699 -5.76 17.93 -9.87
C ILE A 699 -5.59 16.70 -10.78
N HIS A 700 -6.32 15.60 -10.56
CA HIS A 700 -6.18 14.39 -11.38
C HIS A 700 -6.88 14.49 -12.73
N SER A 701 -7.75 15.49 -12.91
CA SER A 701 -8.38 15.81 -14.19
C SER A 701 -7.61 16.94 -14.90
N PRO A 702 -7.40 16.86 -16.23
CA PRO A 702 -6.83 17.95 -17.01
C PRO A 702 -7.82 19.10 -17.24
N ARG A 703 -9.07 18.93 -16.85
CA ARG A 703 -10.10 19.95 -16.94
C ARG A 703 -9.76 21.14 -16.05
N VAL A 704 -9.89 22.34 -16.60
CA VAL A 704 -9.76 23.60 -15.84
C VAL A 704 -11.14 23.98 -15.30
N PRO A 705 -11.38 23.93 -13.98
CA PRO A 705 -12.63 24.42 -13.39
C PRO A 705 -12.75 25.94 -13.53
N SER A 706 -13.97 26.41 -13.76
CA SER A 706 -14.23 27.86 -13.84
C SER A 706 -14.11 28.52 -12.46
N GLU A 707 -13.90 29.81 -12.45
CA GLU A 707 -13.93 30.62 -11.22
C GLU A 707 -15.28 30.46 -10.46
N GLN A 708 -16.40 30.37 -11.19
CA GLN A 708 -17.71 30.18 -10.60
C GLN A 708 -17.83 28.83 -9.88
N GLU A 709 -17.37 27.74 -10.49
CA GLU A 709 -17.36 26.44 -9.84
C GLU A 709 -16.54 26.45 -8.55
N MET A 710 -15.39 27.13 -8.55
CA MET A 710 -14.57 27.28 -7.34
C MET A 710 -15.24 28.14 -6.27
N LYS A 711 -15.95 29.20 -6.64
CA LYS A 711 -16.76 29.97 -5.70
C LYS A 711 -17.85 29.12 -5.06
N GLU A 712 -18.61 28.38 -5.86
CA GLU A 712 -19.62 27.45 -5.35
C GLU A 712 -19.06 26.42 -4.38
N ARG A 713 -17.88 25.90 -4.67
CA ARG A 713 -17.18 24.97 -3.76
C ARG A 713 -16.78 25.64 -2.44
N ILE A 714 -16.25 26.85 -2.49
CA ILE A 714 -15.91 27.64 -1.29
C ILE A 714 -17.17 27.96 -0.49
N GLU A 715 -18.30 28.35 -1.14
CA GLU A 715 -19.56 28.55 -0.45
C GLU A 715 -20.05 27.30 0.31
N GLN A 716 -19.93 26.11 -0.33
CA GLN A 716 -20.25 24.85 0.32
C GLN A 716 -19.36 24.60 1.55
N MET A 717 -18.06 24.93 1.47
CA MET A 717 -17.15 24.81 2.62
C MET A 717 -17.55 25.74 3.76
N LEU A 718 -17.96 26.96 3.45
CA LEU A 718 -18.36 27.98 4.44
C LEU A 718 -19.67 27.66 5.19
N VAL A 719 -20.46 26.68 4.71
CA VAL A 719 -21.57 26.11 5.48
C VAL A 719 -21.07 25.36 6.71
N HIS A 720 -19.86 24.82 6.65
CA HIS A 720 -19.30 23.91 7.64
C HIS A 720 -18.10 24.49 8.40
N LEU A 721 -17.38 25.47 7.83
CA LEU A 721 -16.09 25.96 8.31
C LEU A 721 -16.13 27.47 8.59
N ASP A 722 -15.38 27.89 9.61
CA ASP A 722 -15.18 29.31 9.95
C ASP A 722 -14.34 30.00 8.85
N PRO A 723 -14.81 31.13 8.27
CA PRO A 723 -14.06 31.91 7.29
C PRO A 723 -12.64 32.28 7.73
N LYS A 724 -12.41 32.49 9.02
CA LYS A 724 -11.12 32.86 9.59
C LYS A 724 -10.11 31.70 9.62
N LYS A 725 -10.60 30.45 9.52
CA LYS A 725 -9.78 29.24 9.57
C LYS A 725 -9.58 28.60 8.19
N LEU A 726 -10.27 29.11 7.15
CA LEU A 726 -10.30 28.48 5.83
C LEU A 726 -9.15 28.93 4.94
N TRP A 727 -8.35 27.96 4.47
CA TRP A 727 -7.33 28.14 3.45
C TRP A 727 -7.85 27.67 2.10
N ILE A 728 -7.34 28.25 1.01
CA ILE A 728 -7.73 27.92 -0.36
C ILE A 728 -6.54 27.31 -1.09
N ASN A 729 -6.69 26.05 -1.46
CA ASN A 729 -5.65 25.25 -2.12
C ASN A 729 -6.26 24.20 -3.05
N PRO A 730 -5.49 23.63 -4.02
CA PRO A 730 -5.91 22.46 -4.77
C PRO A 730 -5.93 21.20 -3.89
N ASP A 731 -6.50 20.10 -4.41
CA ASP A 731 -6.59 18.83 -3.69
C ASP A 731 -5.22 18.23 -3.34
N CYS A 732 -4.27 18.26 -4.27
CA CYS A 732 -2.95 17.66 -4.10
C CYS A 732 -1.88 18.41 -4.91
N GLY A 733 -0.66 17.89 -4.94
CA GLY A 733 0.45 18.44 -5.73
C GLY A 733 0.23 18.36 -7.25
N LEU A 734 0.77 19.32 -7.98
CA LEU A 734 0.52 19.55 -9.42
C LEU A 734 1.50 18.81 -10.34
N LYS A 735 2.32 17.93 -9.79
CA LYS A 735 3.42 17.21 -10.47
C LYS A 735 3.02 16.56 -11.80
N THR A 736 1.81 16.02 -11.89
CA THR A 736 1.32 15.27 -13.05
C THR A 736 0.57 16.13 -14.06
N ARG A 737 0.46 17.43 -13.82
CA ARG A 737 -0.22 18.38 -14.70
C ARG A 737 0.72 19.05 -15.70
N GLY A 738 0.13 19.68 -16.73
CA GLY A 738 0.83 20.60 -17.61
C GLY A 738 0.76 22.04 -17.11
N TRP A 739 1.63 22.91 -17.59
CA TRP A 739 1.66 24.30 -17.16
C TRP A 739 0.44 25.10 -17.60
N GLU A 740 -0.14 24.79 -18.75
CA GLU A 740 -1.29 25.52 -19.29
C GLU A 740 -2.52 25.41 -18.36
N GLU A 741 -2.95 24.18 -18.08
CA GLU A 741 -4.06 23.94 -17.16
C GLU A 741 -3.76 24.34 -15.71
N THR A 742 -2.48 24.24 -15.29
CA THR A 742 -2.06 24.66 -13.95
C THR A 742 -2.22 26.15 -13.76
N ARG A 743 -1.73 26.98 -14.71
CA ARG A 743 -1.88 28.44 -14.65
C ARG A 743 -3.35 28.86 -14.64
N ALA A 744 -4.14 28.30 -15.54
CA ALA A 744 -5.56 28.63 -15.65
C ALA A 744 -6.34 28.26 -14.38
N SER A 745 -6.11 27.06 -13.82
CA SER A 745 -6.80 26.61 -12.61
C SER A 745 -6.40 27.43 -11.38
N LEU A 746 -5.11 27.72 -11.18
CA LEU A 746 -4.64 28.53 -10.07
C LEU A 746 -5.09 29.99 -10.19
N SER A 747 -5.17 30.56 -11.40
CA SER A 747 -5.72 31.89 -11.62
C SER A 747 -7.17 31.98 -11.18
N ASN A 748 -8.00 31.02 -11.59
CA ASN A 748 -9.40 30.93 -11.18
C ASN A 748 -9.56 30.75 -9.67
N MET A 749 -8.68 29.93 -9.05
CA MET A 749 -8.65 29.70 -7.61
C MET A 749 -8.36 30.99 -6.82
N VAL A 750 -7.33 31.73 -7.24
CA VAL A 750 -6.96 33.00 -6.59
C VAL A 750 -8.05 34.05 -6.79
N SER A 751 -8.68 34.14 -7.98
CA SER A 751 -9.81 35.03 -8.23
C SER A 751 -11.00 34.72 -7.32
N ALA A 752 -11.34 33.45 -7.16
CA ALA A 752 -12.40 33.02 -6.25
C ALA A 752 -12.07 33.39 -4.78
N ALA A 753 -10.84 33.20 -4.33
CA ALA A 753 -10.40 33.59 -2.98
C ALA A 753 -10.51 35.11 -2.76
N LYS A 754 -10.10 35.92 -3.74
CA LYS A 754 -10.22 37.40 -3.69
C LYS A 754 -11.67 37.84 -3.58
N PHE A 755 -12.59 37.24 -4.33
CA PHE A 755 -14.03 37.52 -4.24
C PHE A 755 -14.56 37.34 -2.80
N PHE A 756 -14.18 36.28 -2.10
CA PHE A 756 -14.60 36.05 -0.72
C PHE A 756 -13.89 37.00 0.26
N ARG A 757 -12.66 37.40 0.02
CA ARG A 757 -11.98 38.43 0.84
C ARG A 757 -12.76 39.73 0.82
N GLU A 758 -13.15 40.19 -0.35
CA GLU A 758 -13.94 41.42 -0.50
C GLU A 758 -15.31 41.32 0.21
N ARG A 759 -15.98 40.17 0.06
CA ARG A 759 -17.29 39.90 0.68
C ARG A 759 -17.21 39.82 2.22
N TYR A 760 -16.11 39.36 2.80
CA TYR A 760 -15.94 39.22 4.25
C TYR A 760 -15.10 40.34 4.89
N ALA A 761 -14.56 41.28 4.12
CA ALA A 761 -13.90 42.48 4.61
C ALA A 761 -14.88 43.60 4.95
N SER A 762 -16.11 43.51 4.45
CA SER A 762 -17.27 44.40 4.72
C SER A 762 -18.06 43.84 5.91
#